data_d55e1ad0418f9e9cb3ec395cc31fc22e
#
_entry.id   d55e1ad0418f9e9cb3ec395cc31fc22e
#
_cell.length_a   1.000
_cell.length_b   1.000
_cell.length_c   1.000
_cell.angle_alpha   90.00
_cell.angle_beta   90.00
_cell.angle_gamma   90.00
#
_symmetry.space_group_name_H-M   'P 1'
#
loop_
_entity.id
_entity.type
_entity.pdbx_description
1 polymer ?
#
loop_
_entity_poly.entity_id
_entity_poly.type
_entity_poly.pdbx_seq_one_letter_code
_entity_poly.pdbx_strand_id
1 'polypeptide(L)'
;MLNISKYNLIYTTEEEKRASDIFNEEIKKRVRHNASASPVIDIIFDTDKSVDRDSYSVSINDNTIKITAHGIRGFIYGIGMILRKTEFTSEGAILTEDISGDYSPYMQIRGHQLGYRTTANSYEAWTVDEYIQYIKELMFFGCNTFEHTIHNDKPFMNRLMKYDSPLAFVKECCERAKELDIDISFWYPHPDKNTQDSTREIKDFFSEITNAHIYFPPGSDPGDYEAADSINRTIEAAKAIREHHPDIKVFPSAQSPHGFGSWGDDFINEMEKLPDEIDGIITGPNCAMPLHELRKRLPMKYPIRLYPDITHNVRCEYPVHFDRDDWHYALASTLSREAINPRPAEYRTIHRLTRQYISGSVSYSEGISDDINKFVWSDMDYFPDTDLYDTLCDYARLFFPGADSRKIADGILGLEKNWEGDPAENPSIENTHRIFEGVLKDNPDLSENARFLMCLFRAKCDLLVRMRRMTELSLIRKAKKELAKMNICKAEEILNTPFDSDYNRLHDEIFSIGHTLFEKVGLQLDVENYCANGWERGATLDTIDNPVTDRLYLLDRLKFADSLTEKDAFINDLLTYRNTKPDEYYYSFAESSFTELGIPQEPYFYMDFQGDRPNVNNGTIPVSMLKVFDHYTFKLKTGGLTAKGYNLILNLKPRYRDEVTDFTIKINGNILYKGKQYGGIRDEKRENEISAPGFEMHVYPIPDEFIENGCIELEIHEPKIGIMLSEIFIKHS
;
A
#
# COMPACT_ATOMS: atom_id res chain seq x y z
N MET A 1 3.14 37.27 3.48
CA MET A 1 1.91 36.85 2.77
C MET A 1 1.74 37.77 1.55
N LEU A 2 1.62 37.17 0.37
CA LEU A 2 1.51 37.89 -0.90
C LEU A 2 0.25 37.42 -1.63
N ASN A 3 -0.61 38.36 -2.06
CA ASN A 3 -1.79 38.00 -2.82
C ASN A 3 -1.47 37.92 -4.31
N ILE A 4 -1.48 36.73 -4.88
CA ILE A 4 -1.13 36.42 -6.27
C ILE A 4 -2.35 36.22 -7.18
N SER A 5 -3.53 36.73 -6.79
CA SER A 5 -4.75 36.60 -7.59
C SER A 5 -4.72 37.37 -8.89
N LYS A 6 -3.92 38.46 -8.95
CA LYS A 6 -3.68 39.26 -10.15
C LYS A 6 -2.20 39.29 -10.46
N TYR A 7 -1.83 38.90 -11.64
CA TYR A 7 -0.44 38.79 -12.05
C TYR A 7 -0.23 39.13 -13.52
N ASN A 8 1.00 39.54 -13.82
CA ASN A 8 1.56 39.59 -15.16
C ASN A 8 2.51 38.40 -15.32
N LEU A 9 2.57 37.80 -16.49
CA LEU A 9 3.52 36.75 -16.82
C LEU A 9 4.61 37.35 -17.70
N ILE A 10 5.89 37.23 -17.27
CA ILE A 10 7.05 37.78 -17.94
C ILE A 10 7.96 36.64 -18.36
N TYR A 11 8.23 36.55 -19.65
CA TYR A 11 9.05 35.51 -20.26
C TYR A 11 9.71 36.04 -21.54
N THR A 12 10.80 35.42 -21.97
CA THR A 12 11.61 35.83 -23.13
C THR A 12 11.83 34.72 -24.15
N THR A 13 11.70 33.44 -23.71
CA THR A 13 11.91 32.27 -24.55
C THR A 13 10.61 31.47 -24.69
N GLU A 14 10.53 30.54 -25.70
CA GLU A 14 9.38 29.68 -25.86
C GLU A 14 9.24 28.67 -24.69
N GLU A 15 10.36 28.27 -24.09
CA GLU A 15 10.36 27.39 -22.91
C GLU A 15 9.77 28.10 -21.68
N GLU A 16 10.17 29.33 -21.43
CA GLU A 16 9.60 30.18 -20.38
C GLU A 16 8.12 30.52 -20.63
N LYS A 17 7.75 30.74 -21.90
CA LYS A 17 6.34 30.91 -22.27
C LYS A 17 5.53 29.68 -21.90
N ARG A 18 6.02 28.47 -22.22
CA ARG A 18 5.35 27.21 -21.85
C ARG A 18 5.18 27.09 -20.34
N ALA A 19 6.21 27.43 -19.55
CA ALA A 19 6.11 27.47 -18.09
C ALA A 19 5.05 28.47 -17.62
N SER A 20 5.00 29.65 -18.24
CA SER A 20 4.01 30.69 -17.93
C SER A 20 2.56 30.22 -18.25
N ASP A 21 2.39 29.49 -19.35
CA ASP A 21 1.10 28.93 -19.74
C ASP A 21 0.65 27.88 -18.72
N ILE A 22 1.54 26.97 -18.27
CA ILE A 22 1.27 26.00 -17.20
C ILE A 22 0.86 26.72 -15.92
N PHE A 23 1.62 27.70 -15.45
CA PHE A 23 1.27 28.47 -14.26
C PHE A 23 -0.12 29.09 -14.36
N ASN A 24 -0.40 29.75 -15.49
CA ASN A 24 -1.68 30.42 -15.74
C ASN A 24 -2.86 29.44 -15.77
N GLU A 25 -2.66 28.27 -16.36
CA GLU A 25 -3.67 27.21 -16.38
C GLU A 25 -3.94 26.68 -14.96
N GLU A 26 -2.89 26.36 -14.23
CA GLU A 26 -3.00 25.72 -12.92
C GLU A 26 -3.57 26.65 -11.85
N ILE A 27 -3.17 27.93 -11.85
CA ILE A 27 -3.72 28.89 -10.89
C ILE A 27 -5.20 29.18 -11.16
N LYS A 28 -5.60 29.25 -12.44
CA LYS A 28 -7.01 29.45 -12.83
C LYS A 28 -7.95 28.31 -12.42
N LYS A 29 -7.45 27.08 -12.40
CA LYS A 29 -8.23 25.92 -11.92
C LYS A 29 -8.59 26.05 -10.43
N ARG A 30 -7.82 26.81 -9.65
CA ARG A 30 -7.90 26.90 -8.19
C ARG A 30 -8.48 28.20 -7.66
N VAL A 31 -8.32 29.30 -8.39
CA VAL A 31 -8.85 30.61 -7.99
C VAL A 31 -10.35 30.66 -8.22
N ARG A 32 -11.13 30.74 -7.14
CA ARG A 32 -12.61 30.76 -7.18
C ARG A 32 -13.18 32.17 -7.28
N HIS A 33 -12.45 33.21 -6.85
CA HIS A 33 -12.91 34.58 -6.82
C HIS A 33 -11.80 35.55 -7.22
N ASN A 34 -12.10 36.50 -8.11
CA ASN A 34 -11.20 37.60 -8.44
C ASN A 34 -11.27 38.67 -7.36
N ALA A 35 -10.28 38.75 -6.51
CA ALA A 35 -10.14 39.84 -5.54
C ALA A 35 -9.96 41.17 -6.28
N SER A 36 -10.96 42.05 -6.21
CA SER A 36 -10.98 43.31 -6.97
C SER A 36 -9.93 44.32 -6.57
N ALA A 37 -9.31 44.20 -5.38
CA ALA A 37 -8.44 45.17 -4.77
C ALA A 37 -6.97 44.72 -4.57
N SER A 38 -6.52 43.60 -5.14
CA SER A 38 -5.14 43.10 -4.96
C SER A 38 -4.13 43.87 -5.84
N PRO A 39 -2.90 44.09 -5.38
CA PRO A 39 -1.82 44.55 -6.24
C PRO A 39 -1.59 43.51 -7.37
N VAL A 40 -1.02 44.00 -8.49
CA VAL A 40 -0.61 43.10 -9.57
C VAL A 40 0.81 42.61 -9.25
N ILE A 41 0.99 41.29 -9.33
CA ILE A 41 2.28 40.62 -9.09
C ILE A 41 2.91 40.25 -10.42
N ASP A 42 4.18 40.56 -10.60
CA ASP A 42 4.95 40.10 -11.76
C ASP A 42 5.54 38.71 -11.48
N ILE A 43 5.15 37.73 -12.26
CA ILE A 43 5.69 36.35 -12.24
C ILE A 43 6.67 36.24 -13.40
N ILE A 44 7.95 36.11 -13.08
CA ILE A 44 9.05 36.08 -14.05
C ILE A 44 9.61 34.66 -14.15
N PHE A 45 9.69 34.15 -15.38
CA PHE A 45 10.41 32.93 -15.71
C PHE A 45 11.75 33.33 -16.35
N ASP A 46 12.86 32.78 -15.81
CA ASP A 46 14.22 33.15 -16.23
C ASP A 46 15.07 31.87 -16.40
N THR A 47 15.51 31.63 -17.61
CA THR A 47 16.29 30.43 -17.96
C THR A 47 17.78 30.69 -17.67
N ASP A 48 18.35 29.85 -16.80
CA ASP A 48 19.78 29.80 -16.53
C ASP A 48 20.33 28.39 -16.76
N LYS A 49 21.05 28.18 -17.85
CA LYS A 49 21.61 26.87 -18.21
C LYS A 49 22.76 26.42 -17.30
N SER A 50 23.22 27.25 -16.37
CA SER A 50 24.18 26.86 -15.33
C SER A 50 23.56 26.17 -14.14
N VAL A 51 22.24 26.29 -13.94
CA VAL A 51 21.47 25.57 -12.92
C VAL A 51 21.32 24.11 -13.35
N ASP A 52 21.38 23.19 -12.40
CA ASP A 52 21.12 21.75 -12.67
C ASP A 52 19.70 21.55 -13.20
N ARG A 53 19.51 20.54 -14.06
CA ARG A 53 18.22 20.23 -14.73
C ARG A 53 17.07 20.04 -13.75
N ASP A 54 17.36 19.45 -12.58
CA ASP A 54 16.38 19.12 -11.54
C ASP A 54 16.30 20.18 -10.42
N SER A 55 17.05 21.28 -10.55
CA SER A 55 17.12 22.35 -9.57
C SER A 55 16.39 23.61 -10.05
N TYR A 56 16.00 24.46 -9.12
CA TYR A 56 15.42 25.77 -9.38
C TYR A 56 15.68 26.73 -8.22
N SER A 57 15.51 28.02 -8.46
CA SER A 57 15.44 29.03 -7.40
C SER A 57 14.18 29.85 -7.51
N VAL A 58 13.72 30.34 -6.37
CA VAL A 58 12.65 31.34 -6.28
C VAL A 58 13.17 32.57 -5.53
N SER A 59 12.89 33.75 -6.04
CA SER A 59 13.10 34.97 -5.30
C SER A 59 11.85 35.83 -5.28
N ILE A 60 11.54 36.38 -4.10
CA ILE A 60 10.38 37.25 -3.88
C ILE A 60 10.91 38.62 -3.48
N ASN A 61 10.62 39.64 -4.29
CA ASN A 61 10.99 41.03 -4.03
C ASN A 61 9.78 41.94 -4.28
N ASP A 62 9.28 42.59 -3.25
CA ASP A 62 8.09 43.44 -3.31
C ASP A 62 6.89 42.75 -3.98
N ASN A 63 6.56 43.14 -5.22
CA ASN A 63 5.48 42.60 -6.01
C ASN A 63 5.98 41.68 -7.13
N THR A 64 7.13 41.07 -7.01
CA THR A 64 7.72 40.20 -8.04
C THR A 64 8.09 38.88 -7.46
N ILE A 65 7.67 37.80 -8.16
CA ILE A 65 8.15 36.44 -7.93
C ILE A 65 8.92 36.02 -9.17
N LYS A 66 10.17 35.67 -9.00
CA LYS A 66 11.04 35.20 -10.08
C LYS A 66 11.39 33.72 -9.85
N ILE A 67 11.16 32.90 -10.83
CA ILE A 67 11.59 31.48 -10.88
C ILE A 67 12.75 31.42 -11.86
N THR A 68 13.91 30.94 -11.40
CA THR A 68 15.08 30.69 -12.26
C THR A 68 15.35 29.20 -12.31
N ALA A 69 15.47 28.62 -13.51
CA ALA A 69 15.69 27.20 -13.71
C ALA A 69 16.47 26.91 -15.00
N HIS A 70 16.98 25.67 -15.10
CA HIS A 70 17.61 25.19 -16.35
C HIS A 70 16.64 25.16 -17.52
N GLY A 71 15.41 24.73 -17.27
CA GLY A 71 14.39 24.54 -18.27
C GLY A 71 13.03 24.18 -17.68
N ILE A 72 12.15 23.64 -18.53
CA ILE A 72 10.73 23.44 -18.21
C ILE A 72 10.53 22.58 -16.95
N ARG A 73 11.35 21.54 -16.71
CA ARG A 73 11.27 20.68 -15.53
C ARG A 73 11.43 21.49 -14.24
N GLY A 74 12.51 22.28 -14.13
CA GLY A 74 12.75 23.10 -12.96
C GLY A 74 11.69 24.21 -12.79
N PHE A 75 11.18 24.78 -13.90
CA PHE A 75 10.05 25.71 -13.83
C PHE A 75 8.80 25.07 -13.26
N ILE A 76 8.48 23.80 -13.64
CA ILE A 76 7.33 23.08 -13.10
C ILE A 76 7.48 22.87 -11.58
N TYR A 77 8.68 22.55 -11.10
CA TYR A 77 8.94 22.44 -9.66
C TYR A 77 8.73 23.78 -8.94
N GLY A 78 9.22 24.88 -9.50
CA GLY A 78 9.02 26.22 -8.95
C GLY A 78 7.54 26.65 -8.95
N ILE A 79 6.81 26.32 -10.01
CA ILE A 79 5.35 26.50 -10.08
C ILE A 79 4.66 25.68 -8.98
N GLY A 80 5.05 24.41 -8.84
CA GLY A 80 4.56 23.53 -7.78
C GLY A 80 4.77 24.12 -6.40
N MET A 81 5.96 24.65 -6.12
CA MET A 81 6.28 25.32 -4.85
C MET A 81 5.34 26.51 -4.58
N ILE A 82 5.10 27.37 -5.58
CA ILE A 82 4.17 28.50 -5.42
C ILE A 82 2.76 27.98 -5.13
N LEU A 83 2.27 27.03 -5.92
CA LEU A 83 0.89 26.53 -5.79
C LEU A 83 0.65 25.83 -4.45
N ARG A 84 1.60 24.99 -4.00
CA ARG A 84 1.51 24.23 -2.74
C ARG A 84 1.50 25.15 -1.50
N LYS A 85 2.19 26.28 -1.59
CA LYS A 85 2.28 27.27 -0.51
C LYS A 85 1.24 28.39 -0.61
N THR A 86 0.30 28.27 -1.54
CA THR A 86 -0.79 29.22 -1.75
C THR A 86 -2.10 28.70 -1.17
N GLU A 87 -2.74 29.50 -0.33
CA GLU A 87 -4.12 29.26 0.09
C GLU A 87 -5.09 29.93 -0.87
N PHE A 88 -6.03 29.16 -1.38
CA PHE A 88 -7.07 29.59 -2.30
C PHE A 88 -8.36 29.84 -1.51
N THR A 89 -8.66 31.10 -1.21
CA THR A 89 -9.76 31.51 -0.36
C THR A 89 -10.77 32.37 -1.13
N SER A 90 -11.85 32.80 -0.45
CA SER A 90 -12.77 33.81 -0.99
C SER A 90 -12.09 35.17 -1.22
N GLU A 91 -10.97 35.43 -0.57
CA GLU A 91 -10.16 36.66 -0.74
C GLU A 91 -9.15 36.57 -1.90
N GLY A 92 -9.03 35.37 -2.50
CA GLY A 92 -8.14 35.10 -3.63
C GLY A 92 -7.06 34.06 -3.33
N ALA A 93 -5.97 34.12 -4.07
CA ALA A 93 -4.82 33.24 -3.94
C ALA A 93 -3.74 33.92 -3.07
N ILE A 94 -3.54 33.43 -1.87
CA ILE A 94 -2.62 34.01 -0.88
C ILE A 94 -1.41 33.10 -0.70
N LEU A 95 -0.24 33.53 -1.16
CA LEU A 95 1.01 32.86 -0.82
C LEU A 95 1.32 33.12 0.67
N THR A 96 1.34 32.07 1.47
CA THR A 96 1.29 32.16 2.94
C THR A 96 2.64 32.39 3.58
N GLU A 97 3.72 32.04 2.92
CA GLU A 97 5.08 32.10 3.42
C GLU A 97 6.06 32.60 2.37
N ASP A 98 7.26 33.03 2.81
CA ASP A 98 8.37 33.35 1.92
C ASP A 98 9.03 32.05 1.45
N ILE A 99 8.96 31.82 0.15
CA ILE A 99 9.56 30.67 -0.51
C ILE A 99 10.85 31.04 -1.27
N SER A 100 11.48 32.15 -0.94
CA SER A 100 12.76 32.53 -1.57
C SER A 100 13.85 31.52 -1.17
N GLY A 101 14.58 31.01 -2.14
CA GLY A 101 15.67 30.08 -1.91
C GLY A 101 16.12 29.34 -3.17
N ASP A 102 17.20 28.59 -3.01
CA ASP A 102 17.72 27.66 -4.02
C ASP A 102 17.31 26.22 -3.63
N TYR A 103 16.76 25.50 -4.57
CA TYR A 103 16.19 24.18 -4.34
C TYR A 103 16.82 23.14 -5.26
N SER A 104 17.32 22.06 -4.66
CA SER A 104 17.92 20.93 -5.36
C SER A 104 17.42 19.62 -4.75
N PRO A 105 17.16 18.59 -5.57
CA PRO A 105 16.64 17.34 -5.07
C PRO A 105 17.69 16.54 -4.30
N TYR A 106 17.25 15.81 -3.30
CA TYR A 106 18.10 14.88 -2.57
C TYR A 106 18.35 13.59 -3.38
N MET A 107 17.29 13.01 -3.98
CA MET A 107 17.38 11.80 -4.79
C MET A 107 17.52 12.15 -6.28
N GLN A 108 18.32 11.36 -7.01
CA GLN A 108 18.49 11.54 -8.45
C GLN A 108 17.28 11.04 -9.25
N ILE A 109 16.71 9.88 -8.88
CA ILE A 109 15.53 9.28 -9.50
C ILE A 109 14.38 9.39 -8.51
N ARG A 110 13.26 9.98 -8.95
CA ARG A 110 12.10 10.27 -8.13
C ARG A 110 10.86 10.00 -8.95
N GLY A 111 10.16 8.91 -8.68
CA GLY A 111 9.06 8.55 -9.56
C GLY A 111 8.07 7.55 -9.01
N HIS A 112 7.11 7.26 -9.87
CA HIS A 112 6.04 6.31 -9.59
C HIS A 112 5.72 5.49 -10.82
N GLN A 113 5.43 4.21 -10.58
CA GLN A 113 4.80 3.36 -11.55
C GLN A 113 3.33 3.77 -11.68
N LEU A 114 2.85 3.93 -12.90
CA LEU A 114 1.48 4.33 -13.17
C LEU A 114 0.82 3.24 -14.03
N GLY A 115 0.04 2.37 -13.39
CA GLY A 115 -0.74 1.37 -14.05
C GLY A 115 -0.11 -0.02 -14.12
N TYR A 116 0.05 -0.70 -12.99
CA TYR A 116 0.59 -2.05 -12.97
C TYR A 116 -0.45 -3.13 -13.27
N ARG A 117 -1.56 -3.10 -12.59
CA ARG A 117 -2.62 -4.11 -12.70
C ARG A 117 -3.92 -3.51 -13.19
N THR A 118 -4.40 -4.08 -14.24
CA THR A 118 -5.50 -3.60 -15.06
C THR A 118 -6.87 -3.67 -14.43
N THR A 119 -6.99 -4.17 -13.22
CA THR A 119 -8.28 -4.43 -12.58
C THR A 119 -8.33 -4.01 -11.13
N ALA A 120 -7.36 -3.23 -10.68
CA ALA A 120 -7.36 -2.74 -9.32
C ALA A 120 -7.75 -1.26 -9.21
N ASN A 121 -7.37 -0.40 -10.13
CA ASN A 121 -7.75 1.02 -10.26
C ASN A 121 -7.09 1.62 -11.46
N SER A 122 -7.65 1.35 -12.55
CA SER A 122 -6.97 1.40 -13.80
C SER A 122 -6.78 2.82 -14.33
N TYR A 123 -5.54 3.20 -14.54
CA TYR A 123 -5.23 4.38 -15.36
C TYR A 123 -5.64 4.20 -16.84
N GLU A 124 -5.92 2.99 -17.27
CA GLU A 124 -6.45 2.70 -18.60
C GLU A 124 -7.85 3.27 -18.81
N ALA A 125 -8.58 3.60 -17.75
CA ALA A 125 -9.84 4.34 -17.83
C ALA A 125 -9.64 5.83 -18.10
N TRP A 126 -8.40 6.33 -18.16
CA TRP A 126 -8.07 7.73 -18.36
C TRP A 126 -7.72 8.03 -19.81
N THR A 127 -7.99 9.27 -20.20
CA THR A 127 -7.44 9.83 -21.44
C THR A 127 -5.97 10.18 -21.25
N VAL A 128 -5.23 10.35 -22.36
CA VAL A 128 -3.84 10.82 -22.30
C VAL A 128 -3.75 12.18 -21.61
N ASP A 129 -4.71 13.08 -21.82
CA ASP A 129 -4.71 14.40 -21.16
C ASP A 129 -4.84 14.28 -19.64
N GLU A 130 -5.72 13.41 -19.14
CA GLU A 130 -5.85 13.12 -17.70
C GLU A 130 -4.56 12.53 -17.13
N TYR A 131 -3.95 11.61 -17.85
CA TYR A 131 -2.70 10.97 -17.45
C TYR A 131 -1.53 11.96 -17.39
N ILE A 132 -1.36 12.80 -18.42
CA ILE A 132 -0.31 13.83 -18.47
C ILE A 132 -0.55 14.93 -17.41
N GLN A 133 -1.82 15.27 -17.13
CA GLN A 133 -2.14 16.18 -16.04
C GLN A 133 -1.73 15.59 -14.69
N TYR A 134 -1.98 14.32 -14.45
CA TYR A 134 -1.57 13.65 -13.23
C TYR A 134 -0.05 13.61 -13.05
N ILE A 135 0.69 13.32 -14.13
CA ILE A 135 2.16 13.38 -14.14
C ILE A 135 2.64 14.80 -13.78
N LYS A 136 2.06 15.84 -14.37
CA LYS A 136 2.39 17.24 -14.08
C LYS A 136 2.16 17.57 -12.60
N GLU A 137 1.07 17.05 -12.02
CA GLU A 137 0.76 17.23 -10.60
C GLU A 137 1.80 16.54 -9.68
N LEU A 138 2.25 15.33 -10.04
CA LEU A 138 3.35 14.66 -9.34
C LEU A 138 4.66 15.47 -9.43
N MET A 139 4.93 16.09 -10.57
CA MET A 139 6.09 16.99 -10.73
C MET A 139 6.01 18.20 -9.81
N PHE A 140 4.84 18.71 -9.44
CA PHE A 140 4.72 19.77 -8.44
C PHE A 140 5.27 19.38 -7.06
N PHE A 141 5.46 18.10 -6.80
CA PHE A 141 6.11 17.55 -5.61
C PHE A 141 7.51 16.99 -5.89
N GLY A 142 8.10 17.31 -7.04
CA GLY A 142 9.48 16.98 -7.35
C GLY A 142 9.69 15.66 -8.11
N CYS A 143 8.64 14.96 -8.55
CA CYS A 143 8.76 13.78 -9.39
C CYS A 143 9.47 14.12 -10.70
N ASN A 144 10.43 13.28 -11.13
CA ASN A 144 11.12 13.43 -12.40
C ASN A 144 11.02 12.21 -13.31
N THR A 145 10.43 11.13 -12.83
CA THR A 145 10.33 9.87 -13.55
C THR A 145 8.93 9.28 -13.38
N PHE A 146 8.33 8.81 -14.44
CA PHE A 146 7.20 7.89 -14.33
C PHE A 146 7.51 6.59 -15.05
N GLU A 147 6.89 5.50 -14.61
CA GLU A 147 7.13 4.18 -15.13
C GLU A 147 5.88 3.57 -15.73
N HIS A 148 5.97 3.18 -16.99
CA HIS A 148 4.96 2.38 -17.64
C HIS A 148 5.18 0.89 -17.34
N THR A 149 4.08 0.21 -17.12
CA THR A 149 4.02 -1.24 -17.20
C THR A 149 3.31 -1.65 -18.46
N ILE A 150 3.93 -2.54 -19.21
CA ILE A 150 3.37 -2.99 -20.46
C ILE A 150 2.74 -4.35 -20.22
N HIS A 151 1.43 -4.39 -20.34
CA HIS A 151 0.67 -5.62 -20.26
C HIS A 151 0.20 -6.04 -21.63
N ASN A 152 0.47 -7.28 -21.95
CA ASN A 152 -0.12 -7.92 -23.13
C ASN A 152 -1.61 -8.15 -22.89
N ASP A 153 -2.39 -7.76 -23.88
CA ASP A 153 -3.83 -7.83 -24.03
C ASP A 153 -4.57 -8.83 -23.15
N LYS A 154 -5.20 -8.33 -22.10
CA LYS A 154 -6.23 -9.10 -21.38
C LYS A 154 -7.60 -8.58 -21.79
N PRO A 155 -8.54 -9.46 -22.21
CA PRO A 155 -9.81 -9.08 -22.85
C PRO A 155 -10.71 -8.14 -22.01
N PHE A 156 -10.58 -8.14 -20.68
CA PHE A 156 -11.42 -7.30 -19.84
C PHE A 156 -10.93 -5.83 -19.76
N MET A 157 -9.70 -5.53 -20.15
CA MET A 157 -9.19 -4.15 -20.22
C MET A 157 -9.91 -3.32 -21.26
N ASN A 158 -10.31 -3.93 -22.37
CA ASN A 158 -10.98 -3.26 -23.48
C ASN A 158 -12.26 -2.53 -23.04
N ARG A 159 -12.88 -2.91 -21.93
CA ARG A 159 -14.13 -2.30 -21.44
C ARG A 159 -13.93 -0.89 -20.89
N LEU A 160 -12.77 -0.61 -20.29
CA LEU A 160 -12.49 0.68 -19.65
C LEU A 160 -11.58 1.59 -20.50
N MET A 161 -10.85 1.01 -21.46
CA MET A 161 -9.91 1.76 -22.29
C MET A 161 -10.57 2.88 -23.08
N LYS A 162 -9.99 4.07 -22.99
CA LYS A 162 -10.38 5.26 -23.78
C LYS A 162 -9.43 5.52 -24.97
N TYR A 163 -8.69 4.51 -25.42
CA TYR A 163 -7.72 4.59 -26.50
C TYR A 163 -7.72 3.28 -27.32
N ASP A 164 -7.18 3.34 -28.52
CA ASP A 164 -7.26 2.22 -29.50
C ASP A 164 -6.45 1.00 -29.10
N SER A 165 -5.29 1.20 -28.47
CA SER A 165 -4.45 0.10 -27.97
C SER A 165 -3.49 0.59 -26.89
N PRO A 166 -2.99 -0.30 -25.98
CA PRO A 166 -1.98 0.05 -24.99
C PRO A 166 -0.73 0.70 -25.62
N LEU A 167 -0.25 0.19 -26.74
CA LEU A 167 0.91 0.74 -27.43
C LEU A 167 0.64 2.16 -27.97
N ALA A 168 -0.54 2.42 -28.54
CA ALA A 168 -0.92 3.75 -29.00
C ALA A 168 -0.95 4.76 -27.84
N PHE A 169 -1.53 4.37 -26.71
CA PHE A 169 -1.52 5.18 -25.50
C PHE A 169 -0.12 5.50 -25.01
N VAL A 170 0.75 4.49 -24.88
CA VAL A 170 2.13 4.66 -24.44
C VAL A 170 2.91 5.58 -25.40
N LYS A 171 2.75 5.41 -26.71
CA LYS A 171 3.41 6.26 -27.72
C LYS A 171 2.99 7.72 -27.55
N GLU A 172 1.71 7.99 -27.42
CA GLU A 172 1.20 9.35 -27.22
C GLU A 172 1.67 9.95 -25.88
N CYS A 173 1.63 9.19 -24.80
CA CYS A 173 2.18 9.62 -23.51
C CYS A 173 3.67 9.97 -23.60
N CYS A 174 4.46 9.16 -24.32
CA CYS A 174 5.89 9.43 -24.51
C CYS A 174 6.14 10.74 -25.27
N GLU A 175 5.36 11.01 -26.31
CA GLU A 175 5.47 12.27 -27.06
C GLU A 175 5.08 13.49 -26.20
N ARG A 176 3.99 13.39 -25.45
CA ARG A 176 3.51 14.47 -24.59
C ARG A 176 4.43 14.71 -23.38
N ALA A 177 5.05 13.67 -22.86
CA ALA A 177 6.00 13.77 -21.74
C ALA A 177 7.26 14.56 -22.08
N LYS A 178 7.68 14.61 -23.35
CA LYS A 178 8.78 15.46 -23.80
C LYS A 178 8.55 16.94 -23.51
N GLU A 179 7.29 17.38 -23.57
CA GLU A 179 6.92 18.78 -23.32
C GLU A 179 7.13 19.17 -21.85
N LEU A 180 7.12 18.19 -20.95
CA LEU A 180 7.36 18.38 -19.50
C LEU A 180 8.82 18.10 -19.12
N ASP A 181 9.62 17.59 -20.02
CA ASP A 181 11.01 17.17 -19.78
C ASP A 181 11.10 16.12 -18.64
N ILE A 182 10.16 15.19 -18.58
CA ILE A 182 10.14 14.10 -17.59
C ILE A 182 10.75 12.83 -18.16
N ASP A 183 11.44 12.07 -17.31
CA ASP A 183 12.08 10.82 -17.70
C ASP A 183 11.05 9.67 -17.69
N ILE A 184 11.15 8.76 -18.64
CA ILE A 184 10.24 7.63 -18.78
C ILE A 184 10.97 6.33 -18.55
N SER A 185 10.49 5.55 -17.58
CA SER A 185 10.93 4.20 -17.28
C SER A 185 9.94 3.17 -17.82
N PHE A 186 10.44 2.03 -18.23
CA PHE A 186 9.62 0.92 -18.72
C PHE A 186 9.91 -0.33 -17.92
N TRP A 187 8.94 -0.76 -17.13
CA TRP A 187 8.90 -2.11 -16.60
C TRP A 187 8.45 -3.05 -17.70
N TYR A 188 9.36 -3.87 -18.22
CA TYR A 188 9.07 -4.77 -19.32
C TYR A 188 9.73 -6.12 -19.06
N PRO A 189 8.93 -7.16 -18.69
CA PRO A 189 9.45 -8.49 -18.45
C PRO A 189 9.88 -9.14 -19.76
N HIS A 190 10.68 -10.17 -19.67
CA HIS A 190 11.02 -11.00 -20.82
C HIS A 190 9.76 -11.79 -21.27
N PRO A 191 9.20 -11.49 -22.46
CA PRO A 191 7.91 -12.04 -22.86
C PRO A 191 7.95 -13.52 -23.24
N ASP A 192 9.12 -14.04 -23.60
CA ASP A 192 9.30 -15.43 -24.03
C ASP A 192 10.45 -16.11 -23.29
N LYS A 193 10.31 -17.42 -23.04
CA LYS A 193 11.38 -18.24 -22.46
C LYS A 193 12.55 -18.40 -23.41
N ASN A 194 12.35 -18.32 -24.73
CA ASN A 194 13.43 -18.24 -25.71
C ASN A 194 14.04 -16.84 -25.69
N THR A 195 15.33 -16.75 -25.39
CA THR A 195 16.03 -15.48 -25.27
C THR A 195 16.03 -14.66 -26.54
N GLN A 196 16.20 -15.28 -27.70
CA GLN A 196 16.24 -14.58 -28.99
C GLN A 196 14.87 -14.01 -29.38
N ASP A 197 13.81 -14.77 -29.16
CA ASP A 197 12.44 -14.31 -29.43
C ASP A 197 12.05 -13.19 -28.46
N SER A 198 12.38 -13.33 -27.17
CA SER A 198 12.21 -12.29 -26.17
C SER A 198 12.96 -10.99 -26.54
N THR A 199 14.23 -11.08 -26.90
CA THR A 199 15.05 -9.93 -27.29
C THR A 199 14.49 -9.24 -28.54
N ARG A 200 14.01 -10.01 -29.52
CA ARG A 200 13.38 -9.45 -30.73
C ARG A 200 12.11 -8.67 -30.40
N GLU A 201 11.23 -9.24 -29.59
CA GLU A 201 9.98 -8.59 -29.19
C GLU A 201 10.23 -7.30 -28.38
N ILE A 202 11.18 -7.32 -27.45
CA ILE A 202 11.60 -6.14 -26.71
C ILE A 202 12.15 -5.08 -27.67
N LYS A 203 13.03 -5.46 -28.62
CA LYS A 203 13.58 -4.56 -29.62
C LYS A 203 12.47 -3.93 -30.49
N ASP A 204 11.54 -4.75 -30.99
CA ASP A 204 10.43 -4.28 -31.80
C ASP A 204 9.59 -3.26 -31.05
N PHE A 205 9.26 -3.53 -29.78
CA PHE A 205 8.54 -2.59 -28.93
C PHE A 205 9.29 -1.26 -28.78
N PHE A 206 10.58 -1.28 -28.39
CA PHE A 206 11.34 -0.05 -28.18
C PHE A 206 11.64 0.70 -29.50
N SER A 207 11.59 0.03 -30.65
CA SER A 207 11.69 0.71 -31.95
C SER A 207 10.48 1.60 -32.25
N GLU A 208 9.33 1.31 -31.67
CA GLU A 208 8.08 2.05 -31.82
C GLU A 208 7.94 3.20 -30.81
N ILE A 209 8.72 3.19 -29.73
CA ILE A 209 8.66 4.16 -28.65
C ILE A 209 9.66 5.29 -28.90
N THR A 210 9.28 6.51 -28.56
CA THR A 210 10.17 7.65 -28.49
C THR A 210 10.40 8.02 -27.03
N ASN A 211 11.53 8.65 -26.74
CA ASN A 211 11.78 9.24 -25.41
C ASN A 211 11.85 8.22 -24.25
N ALA A 212 12.38 7.00 -24.49
CA ALA A 212 12.66 6.03 -23.44
C ALA A 212 13.97 6.36 -22.71
N HIS A 213 13.95 6.41 -21.38
CA HIS A 213 15.11 6.79 -20.56
C HIS A 213 15.64 5.64 -19.70
N ILE A 214 14.76 4.80 -19.18
CA ILE A 214 15.11 3.70 -18.29
C ILE A 214 14.40 2.42 -18.75
N TYR A 215 15.14 1.33 -18.82
CA TYR A 215 14.63 -0.03 -18.97
C TYR A 215 14.77 -0.80 -17.67
N PHE A 216 13.65 -1.28 -17.16
CA PHE A 216 13.54 -2.09 -15.97
C PHE A 216 13.10 -3.50 -16.34
N PRO A 217 14.02 -4.45 -16.58
CA PRO A 217 13.69 -5.86 -16.63
C PRO A 217 13.50 -6.37 -15.20
N PRO A 218 12.32 -6.90 -14.84
CA PRO A 218 12.18 -7.58 -13.56
C PRO A 218 13.15 -8.77 -13.50
N GLY A 219 13.62 -9.11 -12.31
CA GLY A 219 14.59 -10.18 -12.10
C GLY A 219 14.03 -11.54 -12.52
N SER A 220 13.74 -12.42 -11.58
CA SER A 220 13.03 -13.65 -11.85
C SER A 220 11.56 -13.63 -11.43
N ASP A 221 11.03 -12.48 -11.06
CA ASP A 221 9.62 -12.28 -10.75
C ASP A 221 9.05 -11.13 -11.60
N PRO A 222 8.30 -11.40 -12.70
CA PRO A 222 7.95 -12.72 -13.23
C PRO A 222 9.07 -13.35 -14.08
N GLY A 223 8.95 -14.65 -14.32
CA GLY A 223 9.79 -15.38 -15.27
C GLY A 223 10.48 -16.62 -14.71
N ASP A 224 10.71 -16.66 -13.41
CA ASP A 224 11.35 -17.79 -12.72
C ASP A 224 12.71 -18.20 -13.35
N TYR A 225 13.54 -17.18 -13.65
CA TYR A 225 14.87 -17.36 -14.22
C TYR A 225 15.92 -17.49 -13.14
N GLU A 226 16.91 -18.34 -13.37
CA GLU A 226 18.15 -18.30 -12.60
C GLU A 226 18.85 -16.94 -12.75
N ALA A 227 19.58 -16.49 -11.72
CA ALA A 227 20.18 -15.16 -11.70
C ALA A 227 21.07 -14.88 -12.92
N ALA A 228 21.92 -15.84 -13.28
CA ALA A 228 22.80 -15.71 -14.46
C ALA A 228 22.01 -15.61 -15.78
N ASP A 229 20.91 -16.37 -15.94
CA ASP A 229 20.07 -16.29 -17.13
C ASP A 229 19.35 -14.95 -17.21
N SER A 230 18.80 -14.47 -16.07
CA SER A 230 18.15 -13.16 -15.97
C SER A 230 19.09 -12.02 -16.37
N ILE A 231 20.33 -12.02 -15.88
CA ILE A 231 21.32 -10.99 -16.23
C ILE A 231 21.76 -11.11 -17.69
N ASN A 232 21.98 -12.31 -18.22
CA ASN A 232 22.32 -12.50 -19.63
C ASN A 232 21.21 -12.00 -20.56
N ARG A 233 19.94 -12.30 -20.27
CA ARG A 233 18.78 -11.80 -21.02
C ARG A 233 18.72 -10.27 -20.99
N THR A 234 18.98 -9.68 -19.83
CA THR A 234 19.04 -8.22 -19.66
C THR A 234 20.13 -7.61 -20.55
N ILE A 235 21.32 -8.20 -20.58
CA ILE A 235 22.43 -7.74 -21.43
C ILE A 235 22.07 -7.78 -22.92
N GLU A 236 21.48 -8.88 -23.38
CA GLU A 236 21.06 -9.01 -24.79
C GLU A 236 19.93 -8.02 -25.15
N ALA A 237 18.94 -7.85 -24.25
CA ALA A 237 17.91 -6.85 -24.42
C ALA A 237 18.48 -5.43 -24.46
N ALA A 238 19.41 -5.10 -23.55
CA ALA A 238 20.06 -3.79 -23.49
C ALA A 238 20.79 -3.43 -24.81
N LYS A 239 21.53 -4.38 -25.37
CA LYS A 239 22.19 -4.20 -26.67
C LYS A 239 21.19 -3.90 -27.79
N ALA A 240 20.10 -4.65 -27.82
CA ALA A 240 19.06 -4.49 -28.82
C ALA A 240 18.31 -3.16 -28.70
N ILE A 241 17.96 -2.74 -27.47
CA ILE A 241 17.28 -1.49 -27.20
C ILE A 241 18.18 -0.28 -27.56
N ARG A 242 19.47 -0.34 -27.26
CA ARG A 242 20.43 0.75 -27.53
C ARG A 242 20.66 1.01 -29.02
N GLU A 243 20.25 0.12 -29.91
CA GLU A 243 20.21 0.43 -31.35
C GLU A 243 19.23 1.57 -31.66
N HIS A 244 18.16 1.75 -30.86
CA HIS A 244 17.15 2.79 -31.02
C HIS A 244 17.25 3.89 -29.95
N HIS A 245 17.68 3.52 -28.75
CA HIS A 245 17.83 4.41 -27.59
C HIS A 245 19.25 4.30 -26.99
N PRO A 246 20.27 4.91 -27.61
CA PRO A 246 21.68 4.71 -27.24
C PRO A 246 22.00 5.11 -25.80
N ASP A 247 21.26 6.08 -25.25
CA ASP A 247 21.49 6.63 -23.89
C ASP A 247 20.60 5.99 -22.82
N ILE A 248 19.78 4.98 -23.14
CA ILE A 248 18.88 4.34 -22.19
C ILE A 248 19.66 3.70 -21.04
N LYS A 249 19.23 3.94 -19.83
CA LYS A 249 19.76 3.32 -18.61
C LYS A 249 19.07 1.99 -18.35
N VAL A 250 19.83 0.98 -17.96
CA VAL A 250 19.34 -0.39 -17.76
C VAL A 250 19.54 -0.78 -16.31
N PHE A 251 18.42 -1.07 -15.63
CA PHE A 251 18.36 -1.37 -14.20
C PHE A 251 17.63 -2.69 -13.98
N PRO A 252 18.32 -3.86 -14.01
CA PRO A 252 17.72 -5.13 -13.63
C PRO A 252 17.36 -5.15 -12.15
N SER A 253 16.35 -5.97 -11.83
CA SER A 253 15.91 -6.16 -10.46
C SER A 253 16.64 -7.29 -9.75
N ALA A 254 16.93 -7.09 -8.47
CA ALA A 254 17.42 -8.13 -7.55
C ALA A 254 16.27 -8.93 -6.91
N GLN A 255 15.10 -8.98 -7.55
CA GLN A 255 13.93 -9.73 -7.07
C GLN A 255 14.04 -11.21 -7.43
N SER A 256 13.61 -12.07 -6.50
CA SER A 256 13.57 -13.52 -6.68
C SER A 256 12.29 -14.09 -6.09
N PRO A 257 11.55 -14.94 -6.83
CA PRO A 257 10.35 -15.60 -6.32
C PRO A 257 10.66 -16.61 -5.20
N HIS A 258 11.93 -17.02 -5.08
CA HIS A 258 12.37 -18.02 -4.10
C HIS A 258 12.83 -17.40 -2.78
N GLY A 259 12.71 -16.08 -2.60
CA GLY A 259 13.17 -15.38 -1.39
C GLY A 259 14.69 -15.41 -1.21
N PHE A 260 15.15 -15.36 0.03
CA PHE A 260 16.57 -15.43 0.37
C PHE A 260 17.14 -16.82 0.08
N GLY A 261 18.22 -16.87 -0.65
CA GLY A 261 18.88 -18.12 -1.00
C GLY A 261 20.07 -17.93 -1.92
N SER A 262 20.52 -19.02 -2.56
CA SER A 262 21.63 -18.98 -3.51
C SER A 262 21.42 -18.05 -4.69
N TRP A 263 20.19 -17.77 -5.07
CA TRP A 263 19.88 -16.85 -6.18
C TRP A 263 20.48 -15.46 -5.93
N GLY A 264 20.38 -14.94 -4.71
CA GLY A 264 20.98 -13.65 -4.36
C GLY A 264 22.51 -13.67 -4.43
N ASP A 265 23.14 -14.76 -4.02
CA ASP A 265 24.59 -14.94 -4.13
C ASP A 265 25.03 -15.00 -5.61
N ASP A 266 24.30 -15.76 -6.44
CA ASP A 266 24.56 -15.86 -7.87
C ASP A 266 24.35 -14.53 -8.59
N PHE A 267 23.32 -13.76 -8.20
CA PHE A 267 23.09 -12.41 -8.71
C PHE A 267 24.30 -11.49 -8.43
N ILE A 268 24.81 -11.48 -7.19
CA ILE A 268 26.01 -10.71 -6.84
C ILE A 268 27.22 -11.16 -7.66
N ASN A 269 27.44 -12.48 -7.81
CA ASN A 269 28.53 -13.01 -8.62
C ASN A 269 28.47 -12.54 -10.08
N GLU A 270 27.28 -12.44 -10.66
CA GLU A 270 27.11 -11.89 -12.00
C GLU A 270 27.43 -10.38 -12.05
N MET A 271 27.00 -9.63 -11.04
CA MET A 271 27.26 -8.20 -10.97
C MET A 271 28.74 -7.85 -10.67
N GLU A 272 29.48 -8.72 -10.01
CA GLU A 272 30.93 -8.56 -9.80
C GLU A 272 31.73 -8.67 -11.11
N LYS A 273 31.16 -9.25 -12.17
CA LYS A 273 31.75 -9.25 -13.53
C LYS A 273 31.73 -7.87 -14.18
N LEU A 274 31.02 -6.92 -13.58
CA LEU A 274 30.91 -5.52 -14.01
C LEU A 274 30.40 -5.34 -15.46
N PRO A 275 29.30 -5.99 -15.87
CA PRO A 275 28.80 -5.83 -17.22
C PRO A 275 28.56 -4.35 -17.58
N ASP A 276 29.03 -3.94 -18.78
CA ASP A 276 28.97 -2.55 -19.23
C ASP A 276 27.56 -2.13 -19.66
N GLU A 277 26.71 -3.09 -19.96
CA GLU A 277 25.33 -2.87 -20.38
C GLU A 277 24.41 -2.47 -19.22
N ILE A 278 24.83 -2.68 -17.96
CA ILE A 278 24.01 -2.42 -16.76
C ILE A 278 24.47 -1.15 -16.08
N ASP A 279 23.55 -0.23 -15.82
CA ASP A 279 23.80 1.09 -15.24
C ASP A 279 23.48 1.17 -13.73
N GLY A 280 22.66 0.28 -13.20
CA GLY A 280 22.27 0.23 -11.79
C GLY A 280 21.42 -0.96 -11.48
N ILE A 281 20.93 -1.06 -10.24
CA ILE A 281 20.12 -2.20 -9.78
C ILE A 281 18.85 -1.69 -9.13
N ILE A 282 17.74 -2.42 -9.33
CA ILE A 282 16.48 -2.19 -8.64
C ILE A 282 16.33 -3.22 -7.52
N THR A 283 15.83 -2.76 -6.39
CA THR A 283 15.41 -3.61 -5.26
C THR A 283 14.05 -3.20 -4.77
N GLY A 284 13.25 -4.15 -4.34
CA GLY A 284 11.88 -3.91 -3.90
C GLY A 284 11.23 -5.16 -3.33
N PRO A 285 9.93 -5.34 -3.51
CA PRO A 285 9.24 -6.55 -3.10
C PRO A 285 9.92 -7.82 -3.62
N ASN A 286 9.92 -8.88 -2.82
CA ASN A 286 10.59 -10.14 -3.16
C ASN A 286 12.11 -10.00 -3.44
N CYS A 287 12.78 -9.03 -2.80
CA CYS A 287 14.21 -8.87 -2.94
C CYS A 287 14.96 -10.12 -2.43
N ALA A 288 16.01 -10.52 -3.14
CA ALA A 288 16.80 -11.71 -2.80
C ALA A 288 17.69 -11.55 -1.57
N MET A 289 17.84 -10.34 -1.06
CA MET A 289 18.59 -10.04 0.17
C MET A 289 18.19 -8.68 0.75
N PRO A 290 18.46 -8.43 2.05
CA PRO A 290 18.24 -7.13 2.68
C PRO A 290 18.95 -5.98 1.96
N LEU A 291 18.30 -4.81 1.89
CA LEU A 291 18.84 -3.64 1.18
C LEU A 291 20.25 -3.25 1.65
N HIS A 292 20.49 -3.24 2.96
CA HIS A 292 21.83 -2.91 3.51
C HIS A 292 22.88 -3.95 3.12
N GLU A 293 22.50 -5.22 3.04
CA GLU A 293 23.38 -6.31 2.59
C GLU A 293 23.61 -6.22 1.10
N LEU A 294 22.57 -5.97 0.31
CA LEU A 294 22.68 -5.71 -1.12
C LEU A 294 23.68 -4.56 -1.36
N ARG A 295 23.52 -3.42 -0.67
CA ARG A 295 24.45 -2.29 -0.84
C ARG A 295 25.87 -2.62 -0.44
N LYS A 296 26.06 -3.41 0.62
CA LYS A 296 27.40 -3.84 1.10
C LYS A 296 28.12 -4.75 0.11
N ARG A 297 27.38 -5.62 -0.57
CA ARG A 297 27.93 -6.65 -1.46
C ARG A 297 28.03 -6.19 -2.91
N LEU A 298 27.09 -5.37 -3.35
CA LEU A 298 27.03 -4.89 -4.72
C LEU A 298 28.22 -3.94 -5.02
N PRO A 299 28.92 -4.09 -6.16
CA PRO A 299 29.95 -3.14 -6.57
C PRO A 299 29.45 -1.69 -6.57
N MET A 300 30.28 -0.76 -6.07
CA MET A 300 29.92 0.67 -5.95
C MET A 300 29.65 1.36 -7.30
N LYS A 301 30.06 0.76 -8.41
CA LYS A 301 29.68 1.21 -9.76
C LYS A 301 28.16 1.32 -9.92
N TYR A 302 27.40 0.43 -9.28
CA TYR A 302 25.95 0.34 -9.48
C TYR A 302 25.19 1.12 -8.39
N PRO A 303 24.52 2.24 -8.76
CA PRO A 303 23.52 2.84 -7.90
C PRO A 303 22.37 1.86 -7.68
N ILE A 304 21.71 1.98 -6.53
CA ILE A 304 20.51 1.21 -6.22
C ILE A 304 19.31 2.13 -6.35
N ARG A 305 18.32 1.74 -7.14
CA ARG A 305 16.99 2.33 -7.20
C ARG A 305 16.05 1.49 -6.34
N LEU A 306 15.38 2.12 -5.39
CA LEU A 306 14.34 1.47 -4.62
C LEU A 306 13.05 1.39 -5.44
N TYR A 307 12.33 0.28 -5.29
CA TYR A 307 11.00 0.04 -5.83
C TYR A 307 10.04 -0.20 -4.64
N PRO A 308 9.71 0.86 -3.88
CA PRO A 308 8.92 0.72 -2.67
C PRO A 308 7.47 0.44 -3.04
N ASP A 309 6.88 -0.53 -2.37
CA ASP A 309 5.46 -0.79 -2.50
C ASP A 309 4.66 0.15 -1.60
N ILE A 310 3.93 1.07 -2.21
CA ILE A 310 3.06 2.02 -1.51
C ILE A 310 1.58 1.65 -1.59
N THR A 311 1.29 0.46 -2.04
CA THR A 311 -0.01 -0.03 -2.45
C THR A 311 -0.51 -1.16 -1.56
N HIS A 312 0.26 -2.24 -1.46
CA HIS A 312 -0.16 -3.46 -0.80
C HIS A 312 -0.25 -3.35 0.72
N ASN A 313 -1.08 -4.18 1.29
CA ASN A 313 -1.15 -4.40 2.72
C ASN A 313 -1.35 -5.91 3.02
N VAL A 314 -1.82 -6.25 4.22
CA VAL A 314 -1.99 -7.62 4.71
C VAL A 314 -2.73 -8.54 3.74
N ARG A 315 -3.58 -7.97 2.90
CA ARG A 315 -4.56 -8.69 2.13
C ARG A 315 -4.17 -9.02 0.70
N CYS A 316 -3.10 -8.43 0.21
CA CYS A 316 -2.64 -8.69 -1.15
C CYS A 316 -2.79 -10.16 -1.54
N GLU A 317 -3.39 -10.41 -2.71
CA GLU A 317 -3.60 -11.76 -3.26
C GLU A 317 -4.56 -12.66 -2.45
N TYR A 318 -5.56 -12.09 -1.81
CA TYR A 318 -6.67 -12.85 -1.24
C TYR A 318 -7.93 -12.69 -2.09
N PRO A 319 -8.72 -13.77 -2.28
CA PRO A 319 -10.00 -13.66 -2.97
C PRO A 319 -10.95 -12.76 -2.19
N VAL A 320 -11.70 -11.91 -2.88
CA VAL A 320 -12.73 -11.06 -2.25
C VAL A 320 -13.95 -11.88 -1.83
N HIS A 321 -14.23 -12.95 -2.55
CA HIS A 321 -15.24 -13.92 -2.19
C HIS A 321 -14.54 -15.20 -1.75
N PHE A 322 -14.61 -15.51 -0.49
CA PHE A 322 -14.13 -16.79 0.02
C PHE A 322 -15.26 -17.63 0.57
N ASP A 323 -15.06 -18.93 0.51
CA ASP A 323 -15.93 -19.88 1.21
C ASP A 323 -15.90 -19.57 2.71
N ARG A 324 -17.01 -19.85 3.41
CA ARG A 324 -17.09 -19.65 4.85
C ARG A 324 -16.00 -20.38 5.63
N ASP A 325 -15.53 -21.48 5.09
CA ASP A 325 -14.45 -22.29 5.67
C ASP A 325 -13.08 -21.63 5.60
N ASP A 326 -12.90 -20.64 4.68
CA ASP A 326 -11.65 -19.89 4.51
C ASP A 326 -11.70 -18.51 5.12
N TRP A 327 -12.86 -18.13 5.63
CA TRP A 327 -13.09 -16.81 6.16
C TRP A 327 -12.54 -16.67 7.59
N HIS A 328 -11.97 -15.52 7.87
CA HIS A 328 -11.62 -15.08 9.21
C HIS A 328 -12.00 -13.62 9.41
N TYR A 329 -12.62 -13.27 10.51
CA TYR A 329 -13.08 -11.91 10.81
C TYR A 329 -11.94 -10.87 10.74
N ALA A 330 -10.74 -11.29 10.97
CA ALA A 330 -9.53 -10.50 10.84
C ALA A 330 -9.31 -9.97 9.43
N LEU A 331 -9.40 -10.86 8.46
CA LEU A 331 -9.35 -10.46 7.06
C LEU A 331 -10.50 -9.53 6.73
N ALA A 332 -11.72 -9.89 7.13
CA ALA A 332 -12.91 -9.08 6.85
C ALA A 332 -12.79 -7.64 7.39
N SER A 333 -12.23 -7.45 8.57
CA SER A 333 -12.04 -6.10 9.14
C SER A 333 -11.04 -5.23 8.40
N THR A 334 -10.14 -5.83 7.60
CA THR A 334 -9.19 -5.13 6.74
C THR A 334 -9.70 -4.98 5.31
N LEU A 335 -10.28 -6.03 4.74
CA LEU A 335 -10.71 -6.10 3.35
C LEU A 335 -11.65 -4.97 2.94
N SER A 336 -12.63 -4.64 3.77
CA SER A 336 -13.62 -3.60 3.51
C SER A 336 -13.12 -2.17 3.66
N ARG A 337 -11.84 -1.96 3.94
CA ARG A 337 -11.25 -0.63 4.17
C ARG A 337 -10.01 -0.36 3.31
N GLU A 338 -9.62 -1.31 2.49
CA GLU A 338 -8.27 -1.40 1.98
C GLU A 338 -7.98 -0.58 0.73
N ALA A 339 -8.96 -0.41 -0.14
CA ALA A 339 -8.74 0.16 -1.47
C ALA A 339 -8.05 1.52 -1.46
N ILE A 340 -8.38 2.36 -0.48
CA ILE A 340 -7.78 3.68 -0.30
C ILE A 340 -7.12 3.70 1.07
N ASN A 341 -5.79 3.63 1.09
CA ASN A 341 -5.04 3.45 2.34
C ASN A 341 -3.85 4.42 2.44
N PRO A 342 -4.09 5.71 2.73
CA PRO A 342 -3.03 6.65 2.98
C PRO A 342 -2.28 6.28 4.28
N ARG A 343 -0.94 6.22 4.18
CA ARG A 343 -0.04 5.82 5.27
C ARG A 343 1.21 6.70 5.33
N PRO A 344 1.02 8.01 5.42
CA PRO A 344 2.10 8.98 5.28
C PRO A 344 3.18 8.86 6.36
N ALA A 345 2.80 8.59 7.62
CA ALA A 345 3.77 8.51 8.71
C ALA A 345 4.65 7.27 8.61
N GLU A 346 4.09 6.16 8.17
CA GLU A 346 4.85 4.92 7.98
C GLU A 346 5.81 5.03 6.80
N TYR A 347 5.35 5.52 5.64
CA TYR A 347 6.22 5.71 4.49
C TYR A 347 7.33 6.71 4.75
N ARG A 348 7.08 7.75 5.56
CA ARG A 348 8.14 8.62 6.04
C ARG A 348 9.22 7.85 6.83
N THR A 349 8.80 6.93 7.68
CA THR A 349 9.72 6.10 8.46
C THR A 349 10.54 5.21 7.55
N ILE A 350 9.90 4.52 6.62
CA ILE A 350 10.55 3.64 5.63
C ILE A 350 11.54 4.43 4.78
N HIS A 351 11.12 5.56 4.22
CA HIS A 351 11.99 6.43 3.42
C HIS A 351 13.25 6.85 4.18
N ARG A 352 13.12 7.29 5.44
CA ARG A 352 14.26 7.71 6.26
C ARG A 352 15.26 6.59 6.54
N LEU A 353 14.78 5.36 6.68
CA LEU A 353 15.64 4.20 6.92
C LEU A 353 16.39 3.78 5.66
N THR A 354 15.78 3.91 4.49
CA THR A 354 16.30 3.39 3.22
C THR A 354 17.11 4.39 2.42
N ARG A 355 16.80 5.67 2.53
CA ARG A 355 17.41 6.75 1.71
C ARG A 355 18.95 6.77 1.68
N GLN A 356 19.60 6.27 2.73
CA GLN A 356 21.05 6.22 2.82
C GLN A 356 21.72 5.17 1.92
N TYR A 357 20.96 4.20 1.41
CA TYR A 357 21.46 3.08 0.61
C TYR A 357 21.16 3.22 -0.87
N ILE A 358 20.32 4.18 -1.24
CA ILE A 358 19.74 4.30 -2.59
C ILE A 358 20.10 5.64 -3.25
N SER A 359 20.02 5.65 -4.58
CA SER A 359 20.16 6.88 -5.38
C SER A 359 18.82 7.48 -5.79
N GLY A 360 17.73 6.80 -5.48
CA GLY A 360 16.38 7.24 -5.79
C GLY A 360 15.38 6.11 -5.74
N SER A 361 14.14 6.45 -6.02
CA SER A 361 13.03 5.50 -6.01
C SER A 361 12.06 5.71 -7.17
N VAL A 362 11.42 4.61 -7.57
CA VAL A 362 10.19 4.63 -8.38
C VAL A 362 9.23 3.65 -7.71
N SER A 363 8.18 4.16 -7.10
CA SER A 363 7.30 3.32 -6.30
C SER A 363 6.44 2.38 -7.13
N TYR A 364 6.20 1.19 -6.61
CA TYR A 364 5.14 0.31 -7.09
C TYR A 364 3.78 0.93 -6.76
N SER A 365 2.90 1.03 -7.75
CA SER A 365 1.54 1.53 -7.58
C SER A 365 0.58 0.84 -8.55
N GLU A 366 -0.62 0.54 -8.09
CA GLU A 366 -1.67 -0.10 -8.87
C GLU A 366 -2.76 0.87 -9.33
N GLY A 367 -2.69 2.13 -8.95
CA GLY A 367 -3.70 3.09 -9.38
C GLY A 367 -3.79 4.36 -8.55
N ILE A 368 -4.88 5.12 -8.78
CA ILE A 368 -5.11 6.39 -8.08
C ILE A 368 -5.40 6.23 -6.59
N SER A 369 -5.75 5.04 -6.14
CA SER A 369 -5.97 4.74 -4.71
C SER A 369 -4.78 5.10 -3.82
N ASP A 370 -3.57 5.10 -4.38
CA ASP A 370 -2.32 5.42 -3.70
C ASP A 370 -1.93 6.91 -3.82
N ASP A 371 -2.83 7.76 -4.24
CA ASP A 371 -2.58 9.16 -4.57
C ASP A 371 -1.77 9.91 -3.49
N ILE A 372 -2.27 9.96 -2.26
CA ILE A 372 -1.58 10.64 -1.14
C ILE A 372 -0.18 10.07 -0.90
N ASN A 373 -0.04 8.75 -0.96
CA ASN A 373 1.24 8.08 -0.73
C ASN A 373 2.29 8.48 -1.78
N LYS A 374 1.88 8.66 -3.05
CA LYS A 374 2.76 9.14 -4.12
C LYS A 374 3.27 10.55 -3.85
N PHE A 375 2.38 11.47 -3.48
CA PHE A 375 2.77 12.86 -3.24
C PHE A 375 3.67 13.00 -2.01
N VAL A 376 3.38 12.26 -0.94
CA VAL A 376 4.24 12.21 0.25
C VAL A 376 5.62 11.64 -0.08
N TRP A 377 5.66 10.56 -0.86
CA TRP A 377 6.93 9.95 -1.26
C TRP A 377 7.76 10.85 -2.17
N SER A 378 7.13 11.49 -3.16
CA SER A 378 7.80 12.45 -4.05
C SER A 378 8.41 13.63 -3.30
N ASP A 379 7.67 14.20 -2.34
CA ASP A 379 8.15 15.32 -1.54
C ASP A 379 9.37 14.93 -0.69
N MET A 380 9.37 13.72 -0.11
CA MET A 380 10.51 13.20 0.66
C MET A 380 11.73 12.90 -0.21
N ASP A 381 11.55 12.45 -1.45
CA ASP A 381 12.66 12.22 -2.38
C ASP A 381 13.31 13.55 -2.81
N TYR A 382 12.54 14.63 -2.87
CA TYR A 382 13.06 15.97 -3.18
C TYR A 382 13.58 16.67 -1.92
N PHE A 383 12.78 16.68 -0.83
CA PHE A 383 13.04 17.35 0.45
C PHE A 383 13.08 16.32 1.60
N PRO A 384 14.22 15.64 1.83
CA PRO A 384 14.27 14.48 2.73
C PRO A 384 14.00 14.78 4.20
N ASP A 385 14.08 16.04 4.60
CA ASP A 385 13.89 16.50 5.99
C ASP A 385 12.63 17.36 6.16
N THR A 386 11.73 17.39 5.14
CA THR A 386 10.44 18.08 5.21
C THR A 386 9.61 17.59 6.39
N ASP A 387 8.80 18.46 6.98
CA ASP A 387 7.80 18.05 7.95
C ASP A 387 6.62 17.40 7.23
N LEU A 388 6.25 16.22 7.66
CA LEU A 388 5.15 15.47 7.05
C LEU A 388 3.81 16.22 7.10
N TYR A 389 3.57 16.93 8.19
CA TYR A 389 2.35 17.71 8.35
C TYR A 389 2.27 18.85 7.33
N ASP A 390 3.42 19.51 7.07
CA ASP A 390 3.52 20.55 6.05
C ASP A 390 3.28 19.97 4.65
N THR A 391 3.84 18.80 4.34
CA THR A 391 3.58 18.11 3.06
C THR A 391 2.09 17.81 2.88
N LEU A 392 1.40 17.35 3.94
CA LEU A 392 -0.04 17.09 3.88
C LEU A 392 -0.87 18.37 3.76
N CYS A 393 -0.44 19.46 4.38
CA CYS A 393 -1.05 20.78 4.17
C CYS A 393 -0.84 21.29 2.74
N ASP A 394 0.34 21.07 2.18
CA ASP A 394 0.66 21.41 0.78
C ASP A 394 -0.24 20.63 -0.20
N TYR A 395 -0.40 19.31 0.04
CA TYR A 395 -1.32 18.48 -0.72
C TYR A 395 -2.76 19.02 -0.64
N ALA A 396 -3.20 19.37 0.57
CA ALA A 396 -4.53 19.89 0.78
C ALA A 396 -4.76 21.23 0.08
N ARG A 397 -3.81 22.17 0.14
CA ARG A 397 -3.90 23.47 -0.57
C ARG A 397 -4.00 23.29 -2.07
N LEU A 398 -3.20 22.36 -2.61
CA LEU A 398 -3.16 22.11 -4.05
C LEU A 398 -4.45 21.48 -4.58
N PHE A 399 -4.99 20.49 -3.86
CA PHE A 399 -6.07 19.63 -4.39
C PHE A 399 -7.45 19.93 -3.81
N PHE A 400 -7.55 20.66 -2.70
CA PHE A 400 -8.82 21.04 -2.06
C PHE A 400 -8.91 22.57 -1.86
N PRO A 401 -8.86 23.35 -2.96
CA PRO A 401 -8.85 24.80 -2.86
C PRO A 401 -10.09 25.29 -2.10
N GLY A 402 -9.89 26.17 -1.14
CA GLY A 402 -10.94 26.72 -0.28
C GLY A 402 -11.18 25.95 1.02
N ALA A 403 -10.68 24.75 1.15
CA ALA A 403 -10.77 24.00 2.39
C ALA A 403 -9.65 24.36 3.37
N ASP A 404 -9.87 24.15 4.65
CA ASP A 404 -8.86 24.25 5.71
C ASP A 404 -7.82 23.14 5.55
N SER A 405 -6.62 23.49 5.09
CA SER A 405 -5.54 22.55 4.80
C SER A 405 -5.10 21.76 6.02
N ARG A 406 -5.17 22.34 7.21
CA ARG A 406 -4.81 21.67 8.47
C ARG A 406 -5.84 20.63 8.86
N LYS A 407 -7.14 20.93 8.73
CA LYS A 407 -8.20 19.95 8.97
C LYS A 407 -8.05 18.74 8.03
N ILE A 408 -7.71 18.98 6.77
CA ILE A 408 -7.48 17.90 5.81
C ILE A 408 -6.26 17.06 6.23
N ALA A 409 -5.15 17.68 6.60
CA ALA A 409 -3.95 17.00 7.08
C ALA A 409 -4.25 16.15 8.32
N ASP A 410 -4.99 16.69 9.30
CA ASP A 410 -5.46 15.94 10.46
C ASP A 410 -6.35 14.75 10.08
N GLY A 411 -7.22 14.95 9.09
CA GLY A 411 -8.08 13.88 8.56
C GLY A 411 -7.25 12.76 7.90
N ILE A 412 -6.28 13.09 7.07
CA ILE A 412 -5.41 12.10 6.40
C ILE A 412 -4.59 11.30 7.43
N LEU A 413 -3.98 11.95 8.42
CA LEU A 413 -3.30 11.26 9.52
C LEU A 413 -4.27 10.43 10.35
N GLY A 414 -5.52 10.89 10.48
CA GLY A 414 -6.59 10.14 11.12
C GLY A 414 -6.93 8.85 10.38
N LEU A 415 -6.94 8.86 9.03
CA LEU A 415 -7.16 7.64 8.22
C LEU A 415 -6.08 6.58 8.49
N GLU A 416 -4.82 6.98 8.67
CA GLU A 416 -3.76 6.07 9.05
C GLU A 416 -3.98 5.51 10.47
N LYS A 417 -4.28 6.37 11.45
CA LYS A 417 -4.56 5.97 12.82
C LYS A 417 -5.79 5.08 12.99
N ASN A 418 -6.74 5.15 12.07
CA ASN A 418 -7.93 4.29 12.08
C ASN A 418 -7.59 2.80 11.95
N TRP A 419 -6.36 2.48 11.52
CA TRP A 419 -5.87 1.12 11.39
C TRP A 419 -5.17 0.60 12.67
N GLU A 420 -5.05 1.43 13.70
CA GLU A 420 -4.45 1.02 14.97
C GLU A 420 -5.47 0.28 15.86
N GLY A 421 -5.14 -0.92 16.31
CA GLY A 421 -5.91 -1.69 17.26
C GLY A 421 -7.29 -2.16 16.79
N ASP A 422 -8.14 -2.54 17.75
CA ASP A 422 -9.51 -2.99 17.47
C ASP A 422 -10.39 -1.83 17.00
N PRO A 423 -11.03 -1.93 15.82
CA PRO A 423 -11.93 -0.89 15.33
C PRO A 423 -13.05 -0.52 16.34
N ALA A 424 -13.52 -1.47 17.13
CA ALA A 424 -14.56 -1.20 18.14
C ALA A 424 -14.07 -0.25 19.26
N GLU A 425 -12.78 -0.25 19.54
CA GLU A 425 -12.19 0.52 20.63
C GLU A 425 -11.42 1.76 20.14
N ASN A 426 -11.19 1.91 18.84
CA ASN A 426 -10.44 3.03 18.27
C ASN A 426 -11.32 4.29 18.07
N PRO A 427 -11.20 5.33 18.94
CA PRO A 427 -12.00 6.55 18.79
C PRO A 427 -11.55 7.45 17.64
N SER A 428 -10.36 7.22 17.07
CA SER A 428 -9.88 7.97 15.90
C SER A 428 -10.86 7.87 14.74
N ILE A 429 -11.49 6.70 14.55
CA ILE A 429 -12.41 6.42 13.45
C ILE A 429 -13.57 7.43 13.40
N GLU A 430 -14.24 7.62 14.52
CA GLU A 430 -15.36 8.58 14.59
C GLU A 430 -14.89 10.03 14.42
N ASN A 431 -13.72 10.35 14.96
CA ASN A 431 -13.15 11.69 14.84
C ASN A 431 -12.76 12.00 13.39
N THR A 432 -12.10 11.07 12.71
CA THR A 432 -11.68 11.21 11.31
C THR A 432 -12.89 11.39 10.39
N HIS A 433 -13.92 10.57 10.55
CA HIS A 433 -15.18 10.72 9.82
C HIS A 433 -15.79 12.11 10.03
N ARG A 434 -15.85 12.57 11.29
CA ARG A 434 -16.40 13.91 11.62
C ARG A 434 -15.60 15.05 10.98
N ILE A 435 -14.27 14.92 10.87
CA ILE A 435 -13.42 15.89 10.19
C ILE A 435 -13.84 16.01 8.72
N PHE A 436 -13.88 14.90 7.98
CA PHE A 436 -14.22 14.93 6.55
C PHE A 436 -15.65 15.39 6.29
N GLU A 437 -16.62 14.95 7.07
CA GLU A 437 -18.00 15.45 6.99
C GLU A 437 -18.10 16.97 7.29
N GLY A 438 -17.34 17.44 8.28
CA GLY A 438 -17.28 18.87 8.60
C GLY A 438 -16.68 19.68 7.46
N VAL A 439 -15.59 19.20 6.86
CA VAL A 439 -14.96 19.85 5.71
C VAL A 439 -15.90 19.89 4.50
N LEU A 440 -16.61 18.78 4.22
CA LEU A 440 -17.59 18.73 3.13
C LEU A 440 -18.73 19.71 3.36
N LYS A 441 -19.25 19.80 4.59
CA LYS A 441 -20.32 20.73 4.96
C LYS A 441 -19.89 22.18 4.75
N ASP A 442 -18.65 22.51 5.13
CA ASP A 442 -18.10 23.87 4.98
C ASP A 442 -17.75 24.18 3.51
N ASN A 443 -17.47 23.14 2.70
CA ASN A 443 -17.07 23.25 1.28
C ASN A 443 -17.85 22.24 0.40
N PRO A 444 -19.13 22.48 0.11
CA PRO A 444 -19.98 21.52 -0.61
C PRO A 444 -19.46 21.10 -2.00
N ASP A 445 -18.70 21.98 -2.67
CA ASP A 445 -18.13 21.70 -3.99
C ASP A 445 -17.14 20.52 -3.98
N LEU A 446 -16.62 20.13 -2.79
CA LEU A 446 -15.74 18.97 -2.64
C LEU A 446 -16.48 17.65 -2.91
N SER A 447 -17.81 17.64 -2.95
CA SER A 447 -18.60 16.50 -3.43
C SER A 447 -18.29 16.11 -4.89
N GLU A 448 -17.72 17.03 -5.66
CA GLU A 448 -17.28 16.81 -7.04
C GLU A 448 -15.78 16.48 -7.18
N ASN A 449 -15.03 16.52 -6.08
CA ASN A 449 -13.59 16.28 -6.07
C ASN A 449 -13.27 14.82 -5.76
N ALA A 450 -12.76 14.08 -6.75
CA ALA A 450 -12.50 12.66 -6.60
C ALA A 450 -11.49 12.33 -5.48
N ARG A 451 -10.42 13.14 -5.30
CA ARG A 451 -9.44 12.94 -4.22
C ARG A 451 -10.07 13.11 -2.84
N PHE A 452 -10.93 14.11 -2.69
CA PHE A 452 -11.66 14.30 -1.44
C PHE A 452 -12.64 13.15 -1.19
N LEU A 453 -13.37 12.74 -2.22
CA LEU A 453 -14.30 11.60 -2.13
C LEU A 453 -13.60 10.29 -1.79
N MET A 454 -12.37 10.06 -2.25
CA MET A 454 -11.58 8.90 -1.83
C MET A 454 -11.32 8.92 -0.31
N CYS A 455 -10.91 10.04 0.25
CA CYS A 455 -10.70 10.17 1.70
C CYS A 455 -12.01 9.99 2.49
N LEU A 456 -13.09 10.62 2.05
CA LEU A 456 -14.41 10.50 2.69
C LEU A 456 -14.94 9.06 2.59
N PHE A 457 -14.79 8.40 1.45
CA PHE A 457 -15.15 6.99 1.25
C PHE A 457 -14.45 6.11 2.28
N ARG A 458 -13.10 6.25 2.39
CA ARG A 458 -12.35 5.48 3.36
C ARG A 458 -12.78 5.77 4.80
N ALA A 459 -13.01 7.02 5.18
CA ALA A 459 -13.47 7.37 6.52
C ALA A 459 -14.86 6.75 6.83
N LYS A 460 -15.76 6.71 5.84
CA LYS A 460 -17.07 6.05 5.96
C LYS A 460 -16.95 4.53 6.07
N CYS A 461 -16.08 3.90 5.28
CA CYS A 461 -15.81 2.46 5.39
C CYS A 461 -15.26 2.10 6.78
N ASP A 462 -14.31 2.87 7.30
CA ASP A 462 -13.78 2.68 8.64
C ASP A 462 -14.89 2.77 9.70
N LEU A 463 -15.76 3.77 9.58
CA LEU A 463 -16.89 3.94 10.51
C LEU A 463 -17.89 2.78 10.40
N LEU A 464 -18.20 2.31 9.19
CA LEU A 464 -19.13 1.20 9.00
C LEU A 464 -18.58 -0.10 9.62
N VAL A 465 -17.30 -0.39 9.41
CA VAL A 465 -16.62 -1.54 10.03
C VAL A 465 -16.67 -1.44 11.54
N ARG A 466 -16.42 -0.26 12.13
CA ARG A 466 -16.55 -0.03 13.57
C ARG A 466 -17.96 -0.29 14.05
N MET A 467 -18.97 0.29 13.43
CA MET A 467 -20.39 0.09 13.80
C MET A 467 -20.80 -1.37 13.74
N ARG A 468 -20.39 -2.06 12.66
CA ARG A 468 -20.64 -3.50 12.49
C ARG A 468 -20.01 -4.30 13.62
N ARG A 469 -18.71 -4.09 13.89
CA ARG A 469 -17.99 -4.82 14.93
C ARG A 469 -18.59 -4.59 16.31
N MET A 470 -18.90 -3.35 16.68
CA MET A 470 -19.55 -3.03 17.95
C MET A 470 -20.90 -3.71 18.10
N THR A 471 -21.72 -3.69 17.04
CA THR A 471 -23.04 -4.34 17.00
C THR A 471 -22.89 -5.85 17.12
N GLU A 472 -22.06 -6.48 16.31
CA GLU A 472 -21.85 -7.94 16.32
C GLU A 472 -21.31 -8.40 17.68
N LEU A 473 -20.31 -7.74 18.27
CA LEU A 473 -19.80 -8.05 19.61
C LEU A 473 -20.89 -7.91 20.69
N SER A 474 -21.77 -6.91 20.55
CA SER A 474 -22.92 -6.76 21.47
C SER A 474 -23.89 -7.92 21.36
N LEU A 475 -24.22 -8.33 20.12
CA LEU A 475 -25.10 -9.48 19.86
C LEU A 475 -24.49 -10.78 20.39
N ILE A 476 -23.21 -11.03 20.12
CA ILE A 476 -22.48 -12.21 20.61
C ILE A 476 -22.52 -12.26 22.14
N ARG A 477 -22.24 -11.14 22.82
CA ARG A 477 -22.30 -11.09 24.30
C ARG A 477 -23.69 -11.40 24.85
N LYS A 478 -24.75 -10.91 24.20
CA LYS A 478 -26.14 -11.22 24.58
C LYS A 478 -26.48 -12.68 24.31
N ALA A 479 -26.09 -13.22 23.15
CA ALA A 479 -26.32 -14.60 22.78
C ALA A 479 -25.60 -15.57 23.75
N LYS A 480 -24.33 -15.33 24.09
CA LYS A 480 -23.57 -16.13 25.07
C LYS A 480 -24.25 -16.19 26.43
N LYS A 481 -24.92 -15.11 26.87
CA LYS A 481 -25.70 -15.12 28.12
C LYS A 481 -26.91 -16.04 28.05
N GLU A 482 -27.55 -16.16 26.92
CA GLU A 482 -28.68 -17.11 26.73
C GLU A 482 -28.16 -18.53 26.54
N LEU A 483 -27.04 -18.74 25.86
CA LEU A 483 -26.41 -20.05 25.73
C LEU A 483 -25.96 -20.62 27.08
N ALA A 484 -25.45 -19.78 27.97
CA ALA A 484 -25.12 -20.21 29.34
C ALA A 484 -26.35 -20.71 30.13
N LYS A 485 -27.55 -20.40 29.68
CA LYS A 485 -28.83 -20.90 30.20
C LYS A 485 -29.39 -22.03 29.32
N MET A 486 -28.65 -22.50 28.34
CA MET A 486 -29.08 -23.46 27.32
C MET A 486 -30.31 -23.00 26.49
N ASN A 487 -30.52 -21.69 26.36
CA ASN A 487 -31.61 -21.12 25.57
C ASN A 487 -31.16 -20.82 24.13
N ILE A 488 -30.95 -21.88 23.35
CA ILE A 488 -30.32 -21.81 22.03
C ILE A 488 -31.18 -21.01 21.04
N CYS A 489 -32.51 -21.29 20.98
CA CYS A 489 -33.40 -20.57 20.08
C CYS A 489 -33.36 -19.03 20.29
N LYS A 490 -33.26 -18.61 21.57
CA LYS A 490 -33.15 -17.17 21.88
C LYS A 490 -31.78 -16.60 21.51
N ALA A 491 -30.71 -17.39 21.64
CA ALA A 491 -29.37 -16.99 21.20
C ALA A 491 -29.32 -16.81 19.67
N GLU A 492 -29.93 -17.73 18.92
CA GLU A 492 -30.02 -17.60 17.45
C GLU A 492 -30.85 -16.39 17.02
N GLU A 493 -31.99 -16.13 17.68
CA GLU A 493 -32.80 -14.93 17.43
C GLU A 493 -31.96 -13.65 17.62
N ILE A 494 -31.20 -13.57 18.72
CA ILE A 494 -30.33 -12.44 19.02
C ILE A 494 -29.24 -12.29 17.94
N LEU A 495 -28.55 -13.38 17.59
CA LEU A 495 -27.49 -13.33 16.58
C LEU A 495 -28.00 -12.96 15.19
N ASN A 496 -29.27 -13.21 14.88
CA ASN A 496 -29.89 -12.83 13.62
C ASN A 496 -30.51 -11.42 13.62
N THR A 497 -30.34 -10.63 14.70
CA THR A 497 -30.83 -9.25 14.74
C THR A 497 -30.22 -8.42 13.61
N PRO A 498 -31.03 -7.72 12.78
CA PRO A 498 -30.53 -6.87 11.71
C PRO A 498 -29.84 -5.62 12.26
N PHE A 499 -29.03 -4.98 11.41
CA PHE A 499 -28.45 -3.67 11.71
C PHE A 499 -29.51 -2.58 11.70
N ASP A 500 -29.21 -1.47 12.37
CA ASP A 500 -30.13 -0.33 12.48
C ASP A 500 -30.16 0.56 11.23
N SER A 501 -31.01 1.58 11.25
CA SER A 501 -31.19 2.51 10.12
C SER A 501 -29.96 3.38 9.86
N ASP A 502 -29.15 3.68 10.88
CA ASP A 502 -27.97 4.53 10.73
C ASP A 502 -26.87 3.76 10.02
N TYR A 503 -26.70 2.48 10.36
CA TYR A 503 -25.81 1.57 9.63
C TYR A 503 -26.20 1.46 8.16
N ASN A 504 -27.48 1.20 7.89
CA ASN A 504 -27.98 1.03 6.52
C ASN A 504 -27.81 2.32 5.69
N ARG A 505 -28.08 3.47 6.27
CA ARG A 505 -27.87 4.76 5.59
C ARG A 505 -26.40 4.97 5.24
N LEU A 506 -25.48 4.72 6.17
CA LEU A 506 -24.04 4.86 5.93
C LEU A 506 -23.54 3.89 4.85
N HIS A 507 -24.07 2.67 4.85
CA HIS A 507 -23.81 1.67 3.81
C HIS A 507 -24.23 2.20 2.41
N ASP A 508 -25.45 2.71 2.27
CA ASP A 508 -25.94 3.26 1.00
C ASP A 508 -25.10 4.46 0.52
N GLU A 509 -24.66 5.31 1.45
CA GLU A 509 -23.77 6.44 1.13
C GLU A 509 -22.42 5.97 0.59
N ILE A 510 -21.84 4.91 1.16
CA ILE A 510 -20.59 4.31 0.68
C ILE A 510 -20.73 3.81 -0.76
N PHE A 511 -21.80 3.07 -1.07
CA PHE A 511 -22.06 2.59 -2.43
C PHE A 511 -22.25 3.74 -3.42
N SER A 512 -22.98 4.79 -3.01
CA SER A 512 -23.16 5.99 -3.84
C SER A 512 -21.84 6.69 -4.16
N ILE A 513 -20.95 6.84 -3.16
CA ILE A 513 -19.62 7.43 -3.37
C ILE A 513 -18.77 6.52 -4.26
N GLY A 514 -18.82 5.20 -4.04
CA GLY A 514 -18.10 4.23 -4.87
C GLY A 514 -18.50 4.32 -6.34
N HIS A 515 -19.80 4.45 -6.63
CA HIS A 515 -20.29 4.70 -7.98
C HIS A 515 -19.75 6.01 -8.57
N THR A 516 -19.80 7.08 -7.81
CA THR A 516 -19.28 8.39 -8.22
C THR A 516 -17.79 8.35 -8.54
N LEU A 517 -17.00 7.63 -7.73
CA LEU A 517 -15.56 7.47 -7.95
C LEU A 517 -15.25 6.66 -9.22
N PHE A 518 -16.04 5.63 -9.50
CA PHE A 518 -15.91 4.92 -10.77
C PHE A 518 -16.19 5.81 -11.97
N GLU A 519 -17.26 6.59 -11.93
CA GLU A 519 -17.66 7.53 -12.99
C GLU A 519 -16.59 8.62 -13.24
N LYS A 520 -15.97 9.14 -12.16
CA LYS A 520 -15.04 10.27 -12.25
C LYS A 520 -13.62 9.87 -12.64
N VAL A 521 -13.13 8.79 -12.09
CA VAL A 521 -11.70 8.42 -12.20
C VAL A 521 -11.44 6.95 -12.52
N GLY A 522 -12.50 6.18 -12.82
CA GLY A 522 -12.38 4.76 -13.13
C GLY A 522 -11.97 3.89 -11.92
N LEU A 523 -12.21 4.34 -10.69
CA LEU A 523 -11.84 3.60 -9.50
C LEU A 523 -12.71 2.34 -9.34
N GLN A 524 -12.07 1.17 -9.39
CA GLN A 524 -12.73 -0.13 -9.42
C GLN A 524 -12.90 -0.68 -8.01
N LEU A 525 -14.10 -0.55 -7.44
CA LEU A 525 -14.40 -0.91 -6.06
C LEU A 525 -15.34 -2.13 -5.92
N ASP A 526 -15.73 -2.73 -7.06
CA ASP A 526 -16.67 -3.86 -7.12
C ASP A 526 -16.33 -4.72 -8.34
N VAL A 527 -16.39 -6.06 -8.19
CA VAL A 527 -16.03 -7.00 -9.25
C VAL A 527 -17.08 -7.02 -10.37
N GLU A 528 -18.34 -7.08 -10.01
CA GLU A 528 -19.44 -7.25 -10.98
C GLU A 528 -19.72 -5.96 -11.77
N ASN A 529 -19.84 -4.84 -11.05
CA ASN A 529 -20.28 -3.57 -11.64
C ASN A 529 -19.11 -2.74 -12.19
N TYR A 530 -17.96 -2.77 -11.52
CA TYR A 530 -16.82 -1.89 -11.83
C TYR A 530 -15.57 -2.63 -12.28
N CYS A 531 -15.65 -3.93 -12.52
CA CYS A 531 -14.57 -4.75 -13.07
C CYS A 531 -13.30 -4.83 -12.19
N ALA A 532 -13.45 -4.73 -10.87
CA ALA A 532 -12.34 -4.95 -9.95
C ALA A 532 -11.81 -6.39 -10.07
N ASN A 533 -10.55 -6.59 -9.71
CA ASN A 533 -9.99 -7.94 -9.62
C ASN A 533 -10.52 -8.67 -8.39
N GLY A 534 -11.01 -9.89 -8.55
CA GLY A 534 -11.51 -10.71 -7.45
C GLY A 534 -10.43 -11.24 -6.50
N TRP A 535 -9.14 -11.03 -6.79
CA TRP A 535 -8.01 -11.50 -5.97
C TRP A 535 -7.14 -10.36 -5.43
N GLU A 536 -7.32 -9.17 -5.95
CA GLU A 536 -6.50 -8.01 -5.59
C GLU A 536 -7.33 -7.03 -4.78
N ARG A 537 -6.66 -6.00 -4.28
CA ARG A 537 -7.34 -4.88 -3.65
C ARG A 537 -8.21 -4.15 -4.68
N GLY A 538 -9.09 -3.35 -4.17
CA GLY A 538 -9.99 -2.54 -4.96
C GLY A 538 -11.45 -2.92 -4.80
N ALA A 539 -11.77 -4.19 -4.68
CA ALA A 539 -13.13 -4.68 -4.52
C ALA A 539 -13.69 -4.48 -3.08
N THR A 540 -13.59 -3.26 -2.55
CA THR A 540 -14.04 -2.93 -1.19
C THR A 540 -15.54 -3.16 -1.00
N LEU A 541 -16.35 -2.82 -2.01
CA LEU A 541 -17.81 -2.96 -1.93
C LEU A 541 -18.26 -4.41 -1.87
N ASP A 542 -17.52 -5.34 -2.50
CA ASP A 542 -17.80 -6.78 -2.38
C ASP A 542 -17.54 -7.33 -0.97
N THR A 543 -16.65 -6.70 -0.21
CA THR A 543 -16.20 -7.22 1.08
C THR A 543 -16.77 -6.48 2.27
N ILE A 544 -17.40 -5.32 2.06
CA ILE A 544 -17.85 -4.44 3.15
C ILE A 544 -18.93 -5.07 4.02
N ASP A 545 -19.65 -6.04 3.47
CA ASP A 545 -20.71 -6.79 4.17
C ASP A 545 -20.22 -8.06 4.86
N ASN A 546 -18.94 -8.39 4.72
CA ASN A 546 -18.38 -9.53 5.43
C ASN A 546 -18.44 -9.31 6.95
N PRO A 547 -18.77 -10.37 7.73
CA PRO A 547 -18.78 -10.27 9.19
C PRO A 547 -17.40 -9.94 9.72
N VAL A 548 -17.33 -9.04 10.69
CA VAL A 548 -16.07 -8.61 11.32
C VAL A 548 -15.86 -9.21 12.71
N THR A 549 -16.61 -10.27 13.01
CA THR A 549 -16.52 -11.07 14.23
C THR A 549 -16.86 -12.53 13.91
N ASP A 550 -16.78 -13.40 14.91
CA ASP A 550 -17.20 -14.81 14.83
C ASP A 550 -18.74 -15.02 14.94
N ARG A 551 -19.54 -13.97 14.70
CA ARG A 551 -21.01 -14.00 14.80
C ARG A 551 -21.64 -15.12 13.94
N LEU A 552 -21.28 -15.19 12.65
CA LEU A 552 -21.82 -16.20 11.74
C LEU A 552 -21.28 -17.59 12.04
N TYR A 553 -20.01 -17.68 12.43
CA TYR A 553 -19.42 -18.93 12.87
C TYR A 553 -20.16 -19.49 14.09
N LEU A 554 -20.48 -18.64 15.07
CA LEU A 554 -21.27 -19.06 16.24
C LEU A 554 -22.65 -19.55 15.83
N LEU A 555 -23.33 -18.90 14.89
CA LEU A 555 -24.61 -19.37 14.34
C LEU A 555 -24.49 -20.74 13.68
N ASP A 556 -23.46 -20.97 12.88
CA ASP A 556 -23.26 -22.25 12.21
C ASP A 556 -22.92 -23.36 13.22
N ARG A 557 -22.16 -23.05 14.28
CA ARG A 557 -21.90 -23.98 15.37
C ARG A 557 -23.16 -24.32 16.18
N LEU A 558 -24.06 -23.39 16.38
CA LEU A 558 -25.33 -23.66 17.04
C LEU A 558 -26.24 -24.61 16.21
N LYS A 559 -26.31 -24.35 14.89
CA LYS A 559 -27.02 -25.28 13.97
C LYS A 559 -26.41 -26.69 13.98
N PHE A 560 -25.09 -26.78 14.02
CA PHE A 560 -24.39 -28.04 14.12
C PHE A 560 -24.70 -28.75 15.46
N ALA A 561 -24.68 -28.01 16.56
CA ALA A 561 -25.01 -28.54 17.89
C ALA A 561 -26.39 -29.25 17.94
N ASP A 562 -27.35 -28.81 17.13
CA ASP A 562 -28.67 -29.42 17.05
C ASP A 562 -28.65 -30.87 16.52
N SER A 563 -27.59 -31.24 15.79
CA SER A 563 -27.39 -32.60 15.28
C SER A 563 -26.66 -33.52 16.25
N LEU A 564 -26.12 -33.00 17.38
CA LEU A 564 -25.30 -33.77 18.30
C LEU A 564 -26.08 -34.38 19.46
N THR A 565 -25.64 -35.57 19.87
CA THR A 565 -26.21 -36.28 21.06
C THR A 565 -25.76 -35.58 22.36
N GLU A 566 -24.50 -35.01 22.39
CA GLU A 566 -23.92 -34.33 23.56
C GLU A 566 -23.89 -32.81 23.34
N LYS A 567 -25.04 -32.28 22.95
CA LYS A 567 -25.22 -30.86 22.63
C LYS A 567 -24.76 -29.90 23.74
N ASP A 568 -25.10 -30.22 24.99
CA ASP A 568 -24.78 -29.34 26.13
C ASP A 568 -23.29 -29.28 26.38
N ALA A 569 -22.56 -30.37 26.24
CA ALA A 569 -21.11 -30.39 26.35
C ALA A 569 -20.48 -29.58 25.24
N PHE A 570 -20.89 -29.73 24.00
CA PHE A 570 -20.40 -28.99 22.87
C PHE A 570 -20.62 -27.48 23.02
N ILE A 571 -21.80 -27.03 23.50
CA ILE A 571 -22.08 -25.60 23.75
C ILE A 571 -21.22 -25.08 24.88
N ASN A 572 -21.02 -25.86 25.94
CA ASN A 572 -20.14 -25.45 27.02
C ASN A 572 -18.69 -25.26 26.51
N ASP A 573 -18.19 -26.17 25.70
CA ASP A 573 -16.86 -26.08 25.10
C ASP A 573 -16.76 -24.85 24.17
N LEU A 574 -17.77 -24.62 23.34
CA LEU A 574 -17.86 -23.45 22.47
C LEU A 574 -17.82 -22.12 23.27
N LEU A 575 -18.41 -22.09 24.47
CA LEU A 575 -18.40 -20.91 25.34
C LEU A 575 -17.06 -20.70 26.09
N THR A 576 -16.29 -21.77 26.30
CA THR A 576 -15.18 -21.77 27.24
C THR A 576 -13.80 -22.02 26.59
N TYR A 577 -13.71 -22.33 25.31
CA TYR A 577 -12.43 -22.71 24.69
C TYR A 577 -11.34 -21.65 24.79
N ARG A 578 -11.71 -20.36 24.86
CA ARG A 578 -10.79 -19.23 25.08
C ARG A 578 -10.51 -18.94 26.54
N ASN A 579 -11.24 -19.55 27.46
CA ASN A 579 -11.02 -19.34 28.89
C ASN A 579 -9.70 -19.98 29.31
N THR A 580 -9.01 -19.32 30.23
CA THR A 580 -7.73 -19.76 30.79
C THR A 580 -7.85 -19.90 32.32
N LYS A 581 -7.18 -20.87 32.90
CA LYS A 581 -6.93 -20.95 34.34
C LYS A 581 -5.84 -19.96 34.75
N PRO A 582 -5.61 -19.70 36.04
CA PRO A 582 -4.65 -18.69 36.50
C PRO A 582 -3.21 -18.87 36.00
N ASP A 583 -2.84 -20.09 35.63
CA ASP A 583 -1.52 -20.47 35.11
C ASP A 583 -1.56 -20.92 33.64
N GLU A 584 -2.67 -20.63 32.95
CA GLU A 584 -2.81 -20.80 31.50
C GLU A 584 -2.82 -19.43 30.81
N TYR A 585 -2.45 -19.40 29.54
CA TYR A 585 -2.32 -18.16 28.78
C TYR A 585 -3.01 -18.27 27.43
N TYR A 586 -3.59 -17.13 27.04
CA TYR A 586 -4.25 -16.93 25.77
C TYR A 586 -3.81 -15.60 25.17
N TYR A 587 -3.43 -15.63 23.90
CA TYR A 587 -3.09 -14.46 23.11
C TYR A 587 -3.87 -14.48 21.82
N SER A 588 -4.46 -13.37 21.46
CA SER A 588 -5.12 -13.17 20.18
C SER A 588 -4.50 -11.99 19.46
N PHE A 589 -4.13 -12.16 18.20
CA PHE A 589 -3.62 -11.05 17.39
C PHE A 589 -4.70 -9.99 17.11
N ALA A 590 -5.97 -10.32 17.27
CA ALA A 590 -7.06 -9.37 17.17
C ALA A 590 -7.21 -8.46 18.41
N GLU A 591 -6.74 -8.92 19.56
CA GLU A 591 -6.97 -8.30 20.88
C GLU A 591 -5.66 -7.85 21.54
N SER A 592 -4.53 -8.50 21.22
CA SER A 592 -3.22 -8.22 21.80
C SER A 592 -2.35 -7.38 20.86
N SER A 593 -1.61 -6.42 21.41
CA SER A 593 -0.63 -5.69 20.65
C SER A 593 0.63 -6.54 20.39
N PHE A 594 1.37 -6.24 19.32
CA PHE A 594 2.66 -6.88 19.07
C PHE A 594 3.67 -6.64 20.19
N THR A 595 3.59 -5.50 20.87
CA THR A 595 4.42 -5.18 22.03
C THR A 595 4.19 -6.15 23.18
N GLU A 596 2.95 -6.57 23.40
CA GLU A 596 2.63 -7.57 24.45
C GLU A 596 3.17 -8.94 24.10
N LEU A 597 3.22 -9.28 22.82
CA LEU A 597 3.81 -10.52 22.33
C LEU A 597 5.35 -10.45 22.21
N GLY A 598 5.95 -9.28 22.43
CA GLY A 598 7.39 -9.09 22.30
C GLY A 598 7.90 -9.22 20.86
N ILE A 599 7.03 -9.03 19.88
CA ILE A 599 7.40 -9.04 18.46
C ILE A 599 8.12 -7.72 18.16
N PRO A 600 9.31 -7.74 17.55
CA PRO A 600 10.00 -6.53 17.14
C PRO A 600 9.15 -5.70 16.19
N GLN A 601 9.00 -4.41 16.49
CA GLN A 601 8.36 -3.44 15.63
C GLN A 601 9.43 -2.65 14.86
N GLU A 602 10.17 -3.33 14.01
CA GLU A 602 11.19 -2.68 13.22
C GLU A 602 10.68 -2.50 11.79
N PRO A 603 10.32 -1.28 11.37
CA PRO A 603 9.90 -1.01 10.00
C PRO A 603 10.93 -1.49 8.97
N TYR A 604 12.20 -1.47 9.37
CA TYR A 604 13.32 -1.95 8.59
C TYR A 604 13.21 -3.41 8.16
N PHE A 605 12.67 -4.28 9.00
CA PHE A 605 12.45 -5.69 8.68
C PHE A 605 11.65 -5.90 7.39
N TYR A 606 10.67 -5.06 7.16
CA TYR A 606 9.86 -5.11 5.96
C TYR A 606 10.54 -4.76 4.69
N MET A 607 11.41 -3.78 4.76
CA MET A 607 12.16 -3.30 3.61
C MET A 607 13.10 -4.37 3.08
N ASP A 608 13.57 -5.22 3.97
CA ASP A 608 14.52 -6.25 3.62
C ASP A 608 13.89 -7.53 3.12
N PHE A 609 12.69 -7.81 3.61
CA PHE A 609 12.07 -9.11 3.38
C PHE A 609 10.82 -9.03 2.53
N GLN A 610 10.00 -8.04 2.79
CA GLN A 610 8.72 -7.84 2.16
C GLN A 610 8.41 -6.36 2.12
N GLY A 611 9.22 -5.61 1.41
CA GLY A 611 9.05 -4.17 1.27
C GLY A 611 7.65 -3.74 0.84
N ASP A 612 6.88 -4.69 0.36
CA ASP A 612 5.49 -4.58 -0.03
C ASP A 612 4.48 -4.78 1.09
N ARG A 613 4.90 -5.24 2.29
CA ARG A 613 3.96 -5.63 3.35
C ARG A 613 4.32 -5.10 4.73
N PRO A 614 4.70 -3.84 4.83
CA PRO A 614 5.11 -3.27 6.10
C PRO A 614 4.01 -3.39 7.16
N ASN A 615 2.79 -3.41 6.75
CA ASN A 615 1.61 -3.44 7.59
C ASN A 615 1.43 -4.70 8.39
N VAL A 616 2.04 -5.77 7.93
CA VAL A 616 1.80 -7.06 8.55
C VAL A 616 2.37 -7.11 9.94
N ASN A 617 3.44 -6.37 10.19
CA ASN A 617 4.25 -6.62 11.35
C ASN A 617 4.54 -5.40 12.22
N ASN A 618 4.33 -4.18 11.76
CA ASN A 618 4.70 -3.02 12.57
C ASN A 618 3.65 -2.61 13.61
N GLY A 619 2.55 -3.35 13.71
CA GLY A 619 1.51 -3.11 14.70
C GLY A 619 0.67 -1.86 14.46
N THR A 620 0.87 -1.14 13.35
CA THR A 620 0.07 0.03 13.00
C THR A 620 -1.28 -0.35 12.42
N ILE A 621 -1.41 -1.56 11.91
CA ILE A 621 -2.67 -2.09 11.37
C ILE A 621 -3.29 -3.06 12.36
N PRO A 622 -4.61 -3.09 12.51
CA PRO A 622 -5.29 -4.08 13.32
C PRO A 622 -5.09 -5.45 12.69
N VAL A 623 -4.03 -6.10 13.07
CA VAL A 623 -3.69 -7.41 12.60
C VAL A 623 -4.37 -8.40 13.50
N SER A 624 -5.38 -9.03 13.02
CA SER A 624 -6.02 -10.14 13.69
C SER A 624 -5.39 -11.46 13.34
N MET A 625 -4.34 -11.45 12.53
CA MET A 625 -3.47 -12.58 12.26
C MET A 625 -2.07 -12.08 11.90
N LEU A 626 -1.08 -12.87 12.23
CA LEU A 626 0.30 -12.66 11.84
C LEU A 626 0.65 -13.61 10.69
N LYS A 627 1.21 -13.07 9.63
CA LYS A 627 1.78 -13.87 8.55
C LYS A 627 3.26 -14.12 8.85
N VAL A 628 3.59 -15.37 9.13
CA VAL A 628 4.96 -15.80 9.38
C VAL A 628 5.57 -16.26 8.06
N PHE A 629 6.67 -15.63 7.63
CA PHE A 629 7.35 -15.97 6.38
C PHE A 629 8.66 -16.72 6.61
N ASP A 630 9.53 -16.19 7.37
CA ASP A 630 10.85 -16.82 7.61
C ASP A 630 10.88 -17.35 9.04
N HIS A 631 10.98 -16.46 9.98
CA HIS A 631 10.89 -16.83 11.39
C HIS A 631 10.36 -15.66 12.22
N TYR A 632 9.73 -16.02 13.34
CA TYR A 632 9.35 -15.06 14.38
C TYR A 632 9.69 -15.60 15.74
N THR A 633 10.19 -14.72 16.60
CA THR A 633 10.43 -15.00 18.01
C THR A 633 9.44 -14.20 18.84
N PHE A 634 8.67 -14.93 19.64
CA PHE A 634 7.68 -14.34 20.55
C PHE A 634 8.16 -14.50 21.99
N LYS A 635 8.20 -13.39 22.72
CA LYS A 635 8.42 -13.42 24.18
C LYS A 635 7.07 -13.38 24.87
N LEU A 636 6.49 -14.55 25.07
CA LEU A 636 5.20 -14.65 25.73
C LEU A 636 5.35 -14.28 27.20
N LYS A 637 4.56 -13.32 27.68
CA LYS A 637 4.50 -12.95 29.10
C LYS A 637 3.73 -14.01 29.88
N THR A 638 4.38 -15.10 30.21
CA THR A 638 3.83 -16.12 31.07
C THR A 638 4.24 -15.79 32.50
N GLY A 639 3.34 -15.42 33.39
CA GLY A 639 3.60 -14.96 34.76
C GLY A 639 4.09 -16.04 35.74
N GLY A 640 4.91 -16.97 35.30
CA GLY A 640 5.42 -18.10 36.08
C GLY A 640 4.58 -19.34 35.88
N LEU A 641 4.89 -20.10 34.81
CA LEU A 641 4.39 -21.47 34.65
C LEU A 641 4.97 -22.32 35.76
N THR A 642 4.12 -22.75 36.68
CA THR A 642 4.58 -23.48 37.91
C THR A 642 4.21 -24.95 37.88
N ALA A 643 3.28 -25.34 37.03
CA ALA A 643 2.83 -26.70 36.90
C ALA A 643 3.58 -27.44 35.79
N LYS A 644 3.33 -28.75 35.66
CA LYS A 644 3.84 -29.61 34.62
C LYS A 644 2.75 -29.98 33.64
N GLY A 645 3.14 -30.37 32.44
CA GLY A 645 2.23 -30.89 31.43
C GLY A 645 1.43 -29.79 30.69
N TYR A 646 2.14 -28.82 30.11
CA TYR A 646 1.52 -27.81 29.26
C TYR A 646 1.53 -28.24 27.79
N ASN A 647 0.53 -27.78 27.08
CA ASN A 647 0.47 -27.79 25.62
C ASN A 647 0.60 -26.37 25.08
N LEU A 648 1.37 -26.19 24.02
CA LEU A 648 1.26 -25.08 23.11
C LEU A 648 0.16 -25.40 22.11
N ILE A 649 -0.81 -24.51 21.96
CA ILE A 649 -1.86 -24.64 20.97
C ILE A 649 -1.80 -23.41 20.07
N LEU A 650 -1.68 -23.62 18.75
CA LEU A 650 -1.61 -22.59 17.75
C LEU A 650 -2.81 -22.70 16.81
N ASN A 651 -3.55 -21.61 16.63
CA ASN A 651 -4.53 -21.51 15.56
C ASN A 651 -3.85 -21.03 14.30
N LEU A 652 -3.65 -21.94 13.36
CA LEU A 652 -2.91 -21.76 12.13
C LEU A 652 -3.81 -21.87 10.91
N LYS A 653 -3.47 -21.10 9.88
CA LYS A 653 -4.00 -21.24 8.54
C LYS A 653 -2.84 -21.09 7.55
N PRO A 654 -2.65 -22.05 6.61
CA PRO A 654 -1.69 -21.87 5.52
C PRO A 654 -2.15 -20.76 4.57
N ARG A 655 -1.23 -20.13 3.87
CA ARG A 655 -1.53 -19.08 2.90
C ARG A 655 -2.37 -19.59 1.73
N TYR A 656 -2.02 -20.78 1.23
CA TYR A 656 -2.70 -21.43 0.10
C TYR A 656 -3.09 -22.86 0.49
N ARG A 657 -4.25 -23.29 0.07
CA ARG A 657 -4.85 -24.60 0.47
C ARG A 657 -4.01 -25.83 0.13
N ASP A 658 -3.27 -25.78 -0.97
CA ASP A 658 -2.59 -26.97 -1.54
C ASP A 658 -1.09 -26.99 -1.28
N GLU A 659 -0.57 -26.09 -0.47
CA GLU A 659 0.85 -25.96 -0.25
C GLU A 659 1.32 -26.67 1.01
N VAL A 660 2.45 -27.36 0.88
CA VAL A 660 3.12 -28.06 1.97
C VAL A 660 4.42 -27.30 2.27
N THR A 661 4.59 -26.88 3.50
CA THR A 661 5.79 -26.17 3.92
C THR A 661 6.51 -26.85 5.06
N ASP A 662 7.82 -26.68 5.11
CA ASP A 662 8.64 -27.09 6.25
C ASP A 662 8.38 -26.10 7.40
N PHE A 663 8.00 -26.64 8.56
CA PHE A 663 7.60 -25.88 9.72
C PHE A 663 8.37 -26.36 10.95
N THR A 664 8.94 -25.42 11.68
CA THR A 664 9.67 -25.72 12.91
C THR A 664 9.21 -24.80 14.03
N ILE A 665 8.83 -25.39 15.17
CA ILE A 665 8.53 -24.68 16.41
C ILE A 665 9.65 -24.94 17.41
N LYS A 666 10.16 -23.88 18.04
CA LYS A 666 11.08 -24.01 19.18
C LYS A 666 10.51 -23.30 20.41
N ILE A 667 10.83 -23.84 21.55
CA ILE A 667 10.59 -23.26 22.87
C ILE A 667 11.92 -23.09 23.57
N ASN A 668 12.25 -21.84 23.93
CA ASN A 668 13.52 -21.49 24.59
C ASN A 668 14.75 -22.13 23.87
N GLY A 669 14.75 -22.01 22.52
CA GLY A 669 15.78 -22.56 21.65
C GLY A 669 15.71 -24.08 21.39
N ASN A 670 14.87 -24.83 22.10
CA ASN A 670 14.71 -26.28 21.94
C ASN A 670 13.62 -26.59 20.90
N ILE A 671 13.90 -27.54 20.01
CA ILE A 671 12.94 -27.94 18.96
C ILE A 671 11.77 -28.70 19.61
N LEU A 672 10.59 -28.09 19.61
CA LEU A 672 9.35 -28.70 20.03
C LEU A 672 8.72 -29.53 18.92
N TYR A 673 8.72 -29.01 17.71
CA TYR A 673 8.17 -29.68 16.54
C TYR A 673 8.99 -29.35 15.29
N LYS A 674 9.18 -30.34 14.45
CA LYS A 674 9.72 -30.18 13.10
C LYS A 674 9.00 -31.13 12.17
N GLY A 675 8.34 -30.63 11.18
CA GLY A 675 7.54 -31.41 10.24
C GLY A 675 7.04 -30.58 9.11
N LYS A 676 6.12 -31.16 8.36
CA LYS A 676 5.45 -30.46 7.25
C LYS A 676 4.08 -30.01 7.70
N GLN A 677 3.80 -28.73 7.48
CA GLN A 677 2.47 -28.16 7.59
C GLN A 677 1.79 -28.33 6.25
N TYR A 678 0.69 -29.02 6.21
CA TYR A 678 -0.14 -29.16 5.02
C TYR A 678 -1.07 -27.96 4.92
N GLY A 679 -1.10 -27.31 3.77
CA GLY A 679 -2.18 -26.43 3.38
C GLY A 679 -3.46 -27.26 3.31
N GLY A 680 -4.47 -26.82 4.03
CA GLY A 680 -5.68 -27.59 4.33
C GLY A 680 -6.42 -28.23 3.20
N ILE A 681 -5.89 -29.33 2.67
CA ILE A 681 -6.78 -30.38 2.18
C ILE A 681 -7.38 -30.97 3.45
N ARG A 682 -8.56 -30.49 3.79
CA ARG A 682 -9.38 -31.11 4.84
C ARG A 682 -9.89 -32.44 4.29
N ASP A 683 -9.10 -33.48 4.43
CA ASP A 683 -9.55 -34.85 4.09
C ASP A 683 -10.68 -35.31 4.98
N GLU A 684 -10.86 -34.70 6.16
CA GLU A 684 -12.03 -34.92 7.02
C GLU A 684 -12.37 -33.60 7.71
N LYS A 685 -13.60 -33.09 7.51
CA LYS A 685 -14.16 -32.03 8.35
C LYS A 685 -14.11 -32.52 9.79
N ARG A 686 -13.26 -31.91 10.60
CA ARG A 686 -13.32 -32.08 12.06
C ARG A 686 -14.52 -31.25 12.58
N GLU A 687 -15.71 -31.80 12.33
CA GLU A 687 -16.97 -31.11 12.60
C GLU A 687 -17.13 -30.74 14.09
N ASN A 688 -16.44 -31.46 14.97
CA ASN A 688 -16.47 -31.25 16.41
C ASN A 688 -15.38 -30.30 16.94
N GLU A 689 -14.47 -29.85 16.10
CA GLU A 689 -13.38 -28.99 16.54
C GLU A 689 -13.86 -27.54 16.72
N ILE A 690 -13.57 -26.96 17.88
CA ILE A 690 -13.84 -25.58 18.20
C ILE A 690 -12.54 -24.81 18.00
N SER A 691 -12.50 -23.96 16.99
CA SER A 691 -11.34 -23.13 16.65
C SER A 691 -11.79 -21.73 16.20
N ALA A 692 -10.83 -20.84 15.99
CA ALA A 692 -11.15 -19.58 15.30
C ALA A 692 -11.64 -19.88 13.88
N PRO A 693 -12.63 -19.11 13.35
CA PRO A 693 -13.16 -19.34 12.02
C PRO A 693 -12.08 -19.34 10.94
N GLY A 694 -12.06 -20.38 10.11
CA GLY A 694 -11.08 -20.54 9.02
C GLY A 694 -9.67 -20.96 9.46
N PHE A 695 -9.42 -21.17 10.75
CA PHE A 695 -8.16 -21.63 11.31
C PHE A 695 -8.30 -23.01 11.94
N GLU A 696 -7.22 -23.75 12.04
CA GLU A 696 -7.14 -25.05 12.68
C GLU A 696 -6.29 -25.00 13.93
N MET A 697 -6.74 -25.65 15.01
CA MET A 697 -5.96 -25.78 16.24
C MET A 697 -4.95 -26.91 16.12
N HIS A 698 -3.68 -26.56 16.30
CA HIS A 698 -2.57 -27.50 16.35
C HIS A 698 -2.02 -27.59 17.76
N VAL A 699 -2.02 -28.79 18.35
CA VAL A 699 -1.64 -29.02 19.74
C VAL A 699 -0.26 -29.65 19.80
N TYR A 700 0.65 -29.04 20.53
CA TYR A 700 2.03 -29.47 20.73
C TYR A 700 2.34 -29.62 22.23
N PRO A 701 2.48 -30.85 22.79
CA PRO A 701 2.88 -31.03 24.16
C PRO A 701 4.28 -30.43 24.43
N ILE A 702 4.38 -29.59 25.47
CA ILE A 702 5.64 -28.94 25.84
C ILE A 702 6.36 -29.84 26.87
N PRO A 703 7.58 -30.35 26.59
CA PRO A 703 8.39 -30.98 27.61
C PRO A 703 8.68 -30.06 28.79
N ASP A 704 8.51 -30.53 30.02
CA ASP A 704 8.70 -29.70 31.21
C ASP A 704 10.08 -29.03 31.25
N GLU A 705 11.13 -29.71 30.76
CA GLU A 705 12.50 -29.23 30.68
C GLU A 705 12.70 -28.08 29.68
N PHE A 706 11.72 -27.78 28.80
CA PHE A 706 11.80 -26.65 27.88
C PHE A 706 11.32 -25.34 28.51
N ILE A 707 10.70 -25.42 29.70
CA ILE A 707 10.16 -24.24 30.39
C ILE A 707 11.25 -23.72 31.34
N GLU A 708 11.81 -22.55 31.03
CA GLU A 708 12.87 -21.95 31.83
C GLU A 708 12.32 -20.78 32.67
N ASN A 709 12.47 -20.86 33.99
CA ASN A 709 12.06 -19.79 34.91
C ASN A 709 10.59 -19.34 34.76
N GLY A 710 9.71 -20.25 34.33
CA GLY A 710 8.30 -19.94 34.11
C GLY A 710 8.03 -19.06 32.87
N CYS A 711 9.02 -18.86 31.99
CA CYS A 711 8.88 -18.10 30.78
C CYS A 711 8.96 -18.99 29.54
N ILE A 712 8.27 -18.58 28.49
CA ILE A 712 8.35 -19.19 27.18
C ILE A 712 8.79 -18.15 26.17
N GLU A 713 9.88 -18.45 25.45
CA GLU A 713 10.23 -17.81 24.20
C GLU A 713 9.85 -18.79 23.08
N LEU A 714 8.86 -18.41 22.30
CA LEU A 714 8.36 -19.19 21.17
C LEU A 714 9.00 -18.70 19.88
N GLU A 715 9.58 -19.60 19.12
CA GLU A 715 10.16 -19.32 17.81
C GLU A 715 9.45 -20.20 16.77
N ILE A 716 8.95 -19.59 15.71
CA ILE A 716 8.29 -20.27 14.60
C ILE A 716 9.08 -19.98 13.33
N HIS A 717 9.49 -21.05 12.64
CA HIS A 717 10.18 -20.98 11.37
C HIS A 717 9.40 -21.60 10.26
N GLU A 718 9.29 -20.87 9.16
CA GLU A 718 8.78 -21.39 7.91
C GLU A 718 9.53 -20.78 6.72
N PRO A 719 10.35 -21.56 5.99
CA PRO A 719 11.31 -21.02 5.04
C PRO A 719 10.74 -20.65 3.67
N LYS A 720 9.51 -21.03 3.31
CA LYS A 720 9.05 -20.88 1.91
C LYS A 720 7.67 -20.30 1.71
N ILE A 721 6.72 -20.57 2.59
CA ILE A 721 5.31 -20.24 2.38
C ILE A 721 4.75 -19.64 3.67
N GLY A 722 4.04 -18.50 3.56
CA GLY A 722 3.53 -17.84 4.74
C GLY A 722 2.47 -18.65 5.49
N ILE A 723 2.64 -18.83 6.81
CA ILE A 723 1.61 -19.32 7.71
C ILE A 723 0.90 -18.14 8.34
N MET A 724 -0.43 -18.24 8.44
CA MET A 724 -1.24 -17.29 9.19
C MET A 724 -1.45 -17.83 10.60
N LEU A 725 -1.13 -17.02 11.60
CA LEU A 725 -1.32 -17.30 13.01
C LEU A 725 -2.29 -16.30 13.61
N SER A 726 -3.40 -16.76 14.19
CA SER A 726 -4.42 -15.90 14.78
C SER A 726 -4.43 -15.93 16.31
N GLU A 727 -4.22 -17.09 16.92
CA GLU A 727 -4.30 -17.28 18.37
C GLU A 727 -3.20 -18.23 18.86
N ILE A 728 -2.71 -17.96 20.07
CA ILE A 728 -1.74 -18.80 20.78
C ILE A 728 -2.31 -19.11 22.16
N PHE A 729 -2.33 -20.39 22.52
CA PHE A 729 -2.68 -20.82 23.88
C PHE A 729 -1.53 -21.60 24.51
N ILE A 730 -1.39 -21.45 25.83
CA ILE A 730 -0.57 -22.29 26.68
C ILE A 730 -1.52 -22.86 27.73
N LYS A 731 -1.88 -24.08 27.63
CA LYS A 731 -2.89 -24.74 28.45
C LYS A 731 -2.39 -26.06 29.01
N HIS A 732 -2.91 -26.46 30.16
CA HIS A 732 -2.69 -27.81 30.67
C HIS A 732 -3.21 -28.87 29.71
N SER A 733 -2.51 -30.02 29.70
CA SER A 733 -2.87 -31.21 28.91
C SER A 733 -4.22 -31.77 29.30
#